data_3c4329ed513838aaa217d362b0d92dbb
#
_entry.id   3c4329ed513838aaa217d362b0d92dbb
#
_cell.length_a   1.000
_cell.length_b   1.000
_cell.length_c   1.000
_cell.angle_alpha   90.00
_cell.angle_beta   90.00
_cell.angle_gamma   90.00
#
_symmetry.space_group_name_H-M   'P 1'
#
loop_
_entity.id
_entity.type
_entity.pdbx_description
1 polymer ?
#
loop_
_entity_poly.entity_id
_entity_poly.type
_entity_poly.pdbx_seq_one_letter_code
_entity_poly.pdbx_strand_id
1 'polypeptide(L)'
;MKHIVTGILAHVDAGKTTCIESMLYTSKTIRKLGRVDHQDAYLDYDSQERERGITIYSKEAHFRWKNSEVYLIDTPGHVDFSSEMERSLQVLDLAILLINGQDGIQSHTSTIWKCLKHYNIPTLIFINKMDISYKTKEELMNDLKTHFSSNCIDFKSTDAEDELSMLNEDIMNHYLDTETIDTSLLQQAIFKRECFPVFFGSALKIQGIEDLMDAIIDLSFIKEYPKEFGARVYKISSDDQGNRLTHVKITGGVLNAKDKIGADEKVDQIRLYNGKQFEMVQTAYPGMICALKGLNNYEVGQGLGFESDMTKPLLNAYMNYQLLLPEGVDALTMMRYCSVLAQEDPQLQIEYDEQTKQIFLRLMGSIQMEILQKEIEKRSKVKVGFTTGKVLFKETIQNSVIGVGHFEPLRHYAEVHLKLEPLPRGKGLVFESNCSNDDLALNWQNLILTHLKEKQHKGVLTGSPITDMKITLVAGKAHLKHTEGGDFRQATYRAIRQGLKEAESILLEPYYSFELIIENQYVSKALFDLENKHCTFKIEEDMNSLVHIKGQGPVRELMDYQKDVIAYTKGKGQFICELEDYHECFDQDKVIEESNYDSEADLNNPTGSIFCEHGAGYFVPWDEVKEHMHLQIKEANSSSYTSYVKHTVHEEELKKVFNSLGGNNKKAEKPIKKKTKVDLNLNQIHIEDKKPECLMIDGYNMIYDWQDLKDIAKVNIESARDELINRISNYQGYKRIKVILVFDGYRVKNNVGSHFNQGNLDIIYTKYNQSADSYIEKAVHDLKKKYELSVATSDGLIQNAILANGAKRISARELEIAVKNVNKRALSYLKK
;
A
#
# COMPACT_ATOMS: atom_id res chain seq x y z
N MET A 1 -37.93 -0.69 -7.81
CA MET A 1 -37.15 -0.48 -9.05
C MET A 1 -35.81 -1.16 -8.82
N LYS A 2 -35.31 -1.92 -9.78
CA LYS A 2 -34.03 -2.66 -9.65
C LYS A 2 -32.91 -1.69 -10.03
N HIS A 3 -31.87 -1.57 -9.19
CA HIS A 3 -30.67 -0.78 -9.47
C HIS A 3 -29.52 -1.76 -9.75
N ILE A 4 -28.84 -1.63 -10.88
CA ILE A 4 -27.77 -2.51 -11.31
C ILE A 4 -26.55 -1.67 -11.67
N VAL A 5 -25.42 -1.92 -11.05
CA VAL A 5 -24.13 -1.26 -11.38
C VAL A 5 -23.35 -2.17 -12.31
N THR A 6 -23.11 -1.73 -13.53
CA THR A 6 -22.43 -2.51 -14.58
C THR A 6 -21.22 -1.75 -15.10
N GLY A 7 -20.06 -2.41 -15.15
CA GLY A 7 -18.84 -1.87 -15.75
C GLY A 7 -18.59 -2.45 -17.15
N ILE A 8 -18.17 -1.62 -18.09
CA ILE A 8 -17.71 -2.08 -19.40
C ILE A 8 -16.19 -2.05 -19.42
N LEU A 9 -15.60 -3.23 -19.62
CA LEU A 9 -14.17 -3.48 -19.60
C LEU A 9 -13.73 -3.99 -20.97
N ALA A 10 -12.63 -3.48 -21.47
CA ALA A 10 -12.13 -3.86 -22.77
C ALA A 10 -10.66 -3.50 -22.92
N HIS A 11 -9.98 -4.20 -23.80
CA HIS A 11 -8.72 -3.70 -24.35
C HIS A 11 -8.95 -2.45 -25.20
N VAL A 12 -7.90 -1.68 -25.43
CA VAL A 12 -7.92 -0.50 -26.32
C VAL A 12 -8.47 -0.90 -27.70
N ASP A 13 -9.22 -0.02 -28.32
CA ASP A 13 -9.83 -0.20 -29.64
C ASP A 13 -10.86 -1.33 -29.77
N ALA A 14 -11.26 -2.02 -28.69
CA ALA A 14 -12.34 -2.99 -28.77
C ALA A 14 -13.73 -2.35 -29.04
N GLY A 15 -13.85 -1.03 -28.95
CA GLY A 15 -15.10 -0.28 -29.21
C GLY A 15 -15.95 -0.04 -27.98
N LYS A 16 -15.32 0.07 -26.82
CA LYS A 16 -15.97 0.28 -25.50
C LYS A 16 -16.86 1.52 -25.48
N THR A 17 -16.33 2.71 -25.78
CA THR A 17 -17.08 3.97 -25.82
C THR A 17 -18.22 3.90 -26.84
N THR A 18 -18.00 3.27 -28.02
CA THR A 18 -19.05 3.06 -29.03
C THR A 18 -20.18 2.17 -28.50
N CYS A 19 -19.87 1.14 -27.72
CA CYS A 19 -20.86 0.25 -27.11
C CYS A 19 -21.73 1.02 -26.10
N ILE A 20 -21.13 1.83 -25.24
CA ILE A 20 -21.85 2.67 -24.28
C ILE A 20 -22.74 3.68 -24.99
N GLU A 21 -22.21 4.38 -26.00
CA GLU A 21 -22.98 5.33 -26.81
C GLU A 21 -24.22 4.65 -27.45
N SER A 22 -24.05 3.42 -27.93
CA SER A 22 -25.15 2.66 -28.53
C SER A 22 -26.21 2.25 -27.51
N MET A 23 -25.81 1.88 -26.27
CA MET A 23 -26.75 1.61 -25.17
C MET A 23 -27.50 2.87 -24.76
N LEU A 24 -26.80 4.00 -24.60
CA LEU A 24 -27.43 5.28 -24.23
C LEU A 24 -28.37 5.78 -25.34
N TYR A 25 -28.03 5.56 -26.61
CA TYR A 25 -28.91 5.89 -27.75
C TYR A 25 -30.14 4.98 -27.80
N THR A 26 -29.97 3.66 -27.69
CA THR A 26 -31.03 2.67 -27.69
C THR A 26 -32.03 2.88 -26.54
N SER A 27 -31.51 3.22 -25.35
CA SER A 27 -32.36 3.59 -24.20
C SER A 27 -33.01 4.98 -24.31
N LYS A 28 -32.74 5.74 -25.39
CA LYS A 28 -33.21 7.12 -25.62
C LYS A 28 -32.70 8.14 -24.58
N THR A 29 -31.65 7.80 -23.85
CA THR A 29 -30.98 8.72 -22.90
C THR A 29 -30.29 9.85 -23.64
N ILE A 30 -29.66 9.55 -24.79
CA ILE A 30 -29.10 10.53 -25.71
C ILE A 30 -29.87 10.55 -27.04
N ARG A 31 -29.92 11.72 -27.69
CA ARG A 31 -30.71 11.91 -28.93
C ARG A 31 -29.93 11.60 -30.19
N LYS A 32 -28.59 11.64 -30.15
CA LYS A 32 -27.70 11.44 -31.27
C LYS A 32 -26.62 10.44 -30.83
N LEU A 33 -26.33 9.48 -31.68
CA LEU A 33 -25.21 8.55 -31.47
C LEU A 33 -23.89 9.33 -31.67
N GLY A 34 -23.11 9.48 -30.58
CA GLY A 34 -21.78 10.06 -30.66
C GLY A 34 -20.75 9.08 -31.24
N ARG A 35 -19.69 9.60 -31.82
CA ARG A 35 -18.61 8.81 -32.42
C ARG A 35 -17.26 9.28 -31.92
N VAL A 36 -16.43 8.34 -31.50
CA VAL A 36 -15.06 8.61 -31.04
C VAL A 36 -14.24 9.25 -32.16
N ASP A 37 -14.37 8.74 -33.41
CA ASP A 37 -13.67 9.26 -34.58
C ASP A 37 -14.01 10.73 -34.90
N HIS A 38 -15.20 11.17 -34.52
CA HIS A 38 -15.66 12.56 -34.75
C HIS A 38 -15.46 13.43 -33.52
N GLN A 39 -14.91 12.89 -32.41
CA GLN A 39 -14.68 13.57 -31.13
C GLN A 39 -15.97 14.12 -30.51
N ASP A 40 -17.14 13.56 -30.83
CA ASP A 40 -18.45 13.98 -30.36
C ASP A 40 -19.14 12.95 -29.47
N ALA A 41 -18.39 11.95 -28.94
CA ALA A 41 -18.90 10.98 -27.97
C ALA A 41 -19.31 11.66 -26.67
N TYR A 42 -20.47 11.27 -26.13
CA TYR A 42 -21.10 11.89 -24.97
C TYR A 42 -20.27 11.79 -23.69
N LEU A 43 -19.60 10.63 -23.50
CA LEU A 43 -18.78 10.40 -22.33
C LEU A 43 -17.35 10.96 -22.45
N ASP A 44 -16.80 11.10 -23.68
CA ASP A 44 -15.44 11.61 -23.86
C ASP A 44 -15.42 13.15 -23.86
N TYR A 45 -15.68 13.76 -22.72
CA TYR A 45 -15.70 15.22 -22.57
C TYR A 45 -14.36 15.83 -22.16
N ASP A 46 -13.39 15.03 -21.68
CA ASP A 46 -12.05 15.52 -21.35
C ASP A 46 -11.22 15.77 -22.61
N SER A 47 -10.47 16.88 -22.63
CA SER A 47 -9.68 17.27 -23.80
C SER A 47 -8.54 16.30 -24.12
N GLN A 48 -7.90 15.71 -23.08
CA GLN A 48 -6.80 14.77 -23.25
C GLN A 48 -7.28 13.43 -23.80
N GLU A 49 -8.48 12.98 -23.41
CA GLU A 49 -9.11 11.77 -23.95
C GLU A 49 -9.50 11.95 -25.40
N ARG A 50 -10.11 13.09 -25.77
CA ARG A 50 -10.47 13.41 -27.15
C ARG A 50 -9.25 13.51 -28.06
N GLU A 51 -8.18 14.15 -27.59
CA GLU A 51 -6.93 14.30 -28.36
C GLU A 51 -6.29 12.94 -28.67
N ARG A 52 -6.38 11.99 -27.74
CA ARG A 52 -5.72 10.68 -27.83
C ARG A 52 -6.63 9.55 -28.28
N GLY A 53 -7.95 9.75 -28.23
CA GLY A 53 -8.94 8.72 -28.57
C GLY A 53 -9.02 7.56 -27.57
N ILE A 54 -8.56 7.76 -26.33
CA ILE A 54 -8.57 6.74 -25.26
C ILE A 54 -9.28 7.26 -24.02
N THR A 55 -10.00 6.39 -23.32
CA THR A 55 -10.57 6.69 -21.99
C THR A 55 -9.45 6.61 -20.95
N ILE A 56 -9.31 7.67 -20.14
CA ILE A 56 -8.29 7.80 -19.08
C ILE A 56 -8.92 7.63 -17.70
N TYR A 57 -10.05 8.29 -17.46
CA TYR A 57 -10.77 8.30 -16.19
C TYR A 57 -12.05 7.50 -16.28
N SER A 58 -12.38 6.79 -15.19
CA SER A 58 -13.68 6.14 -15.09
C SER A 58 -14.80 7.18 -15.07
N LYS A 59 -15.83 6.97 -15.87
CA LYS A 59 -16.98 7.87 -15.98
C LYS A 59 -18.27 7.12 -15.72
N GLU A 60 -19.22 7.85 -15.23
CA GLU A 60 -20.54 7.34 -14.86
C GLU A 60 -21.58 7.79 -15.89
N ALA A 61 -22.44 6.87 -16.28
CA ALA A 61 -23.66 7.13 -17.01
C ALA A 61 -24.78 6.29 -16.41
N HIS A 62 -26.02 6.73 -16.57
CA HIS A 62 -27.14 5.92 -16.16
C HIS A 62 -28.27 5.99 -17.19
N PHE A 63 -29.01 4.92 -17.30
CA PHE A 63 -30.17 4.83 -18.17
C PHE A 63 -31.25 3.91 -17.60
N ARG A 64 -32.50 4.10 -18.07
CA ARG A 64 -33.59 3.20 -17.73
C ARG A 64 -33.86 2.23 -18.86
N TRP A 65 -33.97 0.96 -18.51
CA TRP A 65 -34.33 -0.09 -19.44
C TRP A 65 -35.30 -1.06 -18.77
N LYS A 66 -36.43 -1.34 -19.44
CA LYS A 66 -37.58 -2.07 -18.82
C LYS A 66 -37.94 -1.45 -17.44
N ASN A 67 -37.98 -2.25 -16.40
CA ASN A 67 -38.31 -1.81 -15.03
C ASN A 67 -37.06 -1.59 -14.13
N SER A 68 -35.92 -1.35 -14.73
CA SER A 68 -34.64 -1.26 -14.02
C SER A 68 -33.93 0.04 -14.36
N GLU A 69 -33.07 0.48 -13.43
CA GLU A 69 -32.15 1.57 -13.63
C GLU A 69 -30.73 1.00 -13.64
N VAL A 70 -30.03 1.18 -14.73
CA VAL A 70 -28.68 0.67 -14.96
C VAL A 70 -27.71 1.83 -14.82
N TYR A 71 -26.74 1.66 -13.93
CA TYR A 71 -25.60 2.56 -13.75
C TYR A 71 -24.40 1.95 -14.47
N LEU A 72 -23.93 2.62 -15.51
CA LEU A 72 -22.77 2.22 -16.27
C LEU A 72 -21.51 2.93 -15.76
N ILE A 73 -20.48 2.17 -15.54
CA ILE A 73 -19.12 2.70 -15.32
C ILE A 73 -18.30 2.41 -16.58
N ASP A 74 -17.93 3.49 -17.28
CA ASP A 74 -16.95 3.44 -18.37
C ASP A 74 -15.56 3.41 -17.79
N THR A 75 -14.81 2.32 -17.98
CA THR A 75 -13.48 2.13 -17.40
C THR A 75 -12.39 2.39 -18.45
N PRO A 76 -11.19 2.82 -18.06
CA PRO A 76 -10.06 2.91 -18.98
C PRO A 76 -9.74 1.55 -19.63
N GLY A 77 -9.38 1.57 -20.91
CA GLY A 77 -9.00 0.37 -21.67
C GLY A 77 -7.49 0.20 -21.82
N HIS A 78 -6.69 1.19 -21.44
CA HIS A 78 -5.23 1.17 -21.57
C HIS A 78 -4.56 0.62 -20.30
N VAL A 79 -3.48 -0.16 -20.47
CA VAL A 79 -2.74 -0.80 -19.36
C VAL A 79 -2.24 0.21 -18.35
N ASP A 80 -1.78 1.38 -18.74
CA ASP A 80 -1.28 2.44 -17.86
C ASP A 80 -2.34 2.95 -16.86
N PHE A 81 -3.63 2.72 -17.13
CA PHE A 81 -4.75 3.14 -16.28
C PHE A 81 -5.49 1.96 -15.65
N SER A 82 -4.87 0.80 -15.64
CA SER A 82 -5.47 -0.41 -15.04
C SER A 82 -5.81 -0.24 -13.56
N SER A 83 -5.11 0.62 -12.85
CA SER A 83 -5.41 0.99 -11.46
C SER A 83 -6.79 1.65 -11.29
N GLU A 84 -7.13 2.56 -12.20
CA GLU A 84 -8.45 3.23 -12.22
C GLU A 84 -9.57 2.23 -12.56
N MET A 85 -9.31 1.34 -13.52
CA MET A 85 -10.22 0.24 -13.86
C MET A 85 -10.45 -0.67 -12.65
N GLU A 86 -9.39 -1.13 -11.99
CA GLU A 86 -9.46 -2.06 -10.88
C GLU A 86 -10.27 -1.53 -9.69
N ARG A 87 -10.13 -0.25 -9.34
CA ARG A 87 -10.93 0.39 -8.29
C ARG A 87 -12.42 0.32 -8.57
N SER A 88 -12.80 0.49 -9.84
CA SER A 88 -14.20 0.43 -10.27
C SER A 88 -14.79 -0.98 -10.16
N LEU A 89 -13.98 -2.05 -10.29
CA LEU A 89 -14.47 -3.43 -10.23
C LEU A 89 -15.17 -3.76 -8.90
N GLN A 90 -14.65 -3.26 -7.79
CA GLN A 90 -15.15 -3.65 -6.46
C GLN A 90 -16.55 -3.12 -6.13
N VAL A 91 -17.13 -2.27 -6.98
CA VAL A 91 -18.49 -1.76 -6.84
C VAL A 91 -19.45 -2.28 -7.90
N LEU A 92 -18.99 -3.11 -8.84
CA LEU A 92 -19.83 -3.69 -9.88
C LEU A 92 -20.75 -4.80 -9.31
N ASP A 93 -21.95 -4.89 -9.83
CA ASP A 93 -22.83 -6.04 -9.69
C ASP A 93 -22.62 -7.02 -10.84
N LEU A 94 -22.26 -6.50 -12.01
CA LEU A 94 -22.05 -7.24 -13.25
C LEU A 94 -21.00 -6.53 -14.09
N ALA A 95 -20.11 -7.27 -14.72
CA ALA A 95 -19.14 -6.76 -15.69
C ALA A 95 -19.51 -7.20 -17.11
N ILE A 96 -19.29 -6.32 -18.08
CA ILE A 96 -19.33 -6.65 -19.50
C ILE A 96 -17.88 -6.63 -20.01
N LEU A 97 -17.34 -7.79 -20.35
CA LEU A 97 -16.06 -7.93 -20.99
C LEU A 97 -16.25 -7.84 -22.49
N LEU A 98 -15.81 -6.72 -23.08
CA LEU A 98 -15.92 -6.44 -24.49
C LEU A 98 -14.65 -6.91 -25.21
N ILE A 99 -14.82 -7.74 -26.23
CA ILE A 99 -13.72 -8.31 -27.04
C ILE A 99 -13.90 -7.90 -28.48
N ASN A 100 -12.82 -7.50 -29.14
CA ASN A 100 -12.83 -7.24 -30.58
C ASN A 100 -12.88 -8.57 -31.36
N GLY A 101 -13.92 -8.81 -32.14
CA GLY A 101 -14.08 -10.03 -32.92
C GLY A 101 -13.00 -10.23 -33.99
N GLN A 102 -12.32 -9.17 -34.41
CA GLN A 102 -11.25 -9.24 -35.40
C GLN A 102 -9.95 -9.75 -34.76
N ASP A 103 -9.59 -9.22 -33.58
CA ASP A 103 -8.33 -9.53 -32.90
C ASP A 103 -8.46 -10.74 -31.94
N GLY A 104 -9.64 -10.95 -31.35
CA GLY A 104 -9.88 -11.99 -30.35
C GLY A 104 -9.36 -11.59 -28.97
N ILE A 105 -8.91 -12.56 -28.19
CA ILE A 105 -8.37 -12.34 -26.85
C ILE A 105 -6.98 -11.72 -26.96
N GLN A 106 -6.84 -10.53 -26.39
CA GLN A 106 -5.58 -9.80 -26.31
C GLN A 106 -5.00 -9.88 -24.89
N SER A 107 -3.73 -9.51 -24.71
CA SER A 107 -3.03 -9.62 -23.44
C SER A 107 -3.74 -8.89 -22.30
N HIS A 108 -4.14 -7.62 -22.50
CA HIS A 108 -4.87 -6.87 -21.51
C HIS A 108 -6.26 -7.46 -21.16
N THR A 109 -6.91 -8.14 -22.12
CA THR A 109 -8.16 -8.86 -21.87
C THR A 109 -7.95 -9.99 -20.85
N SER A 110 -6.79 -10.65 -20.92
CA SER A 110 -6.39 -11.69 -19.95
C SER A 110 -6.14 -11.11 -18.55
N THR A 111 -5.52 -9.93 -18.46
CA THR A 111 -5.35 -9.21 -17.18
C THR A 111 -6.69 -8.79 -16.58
N ILE A 112 -7.60 -8.24 -17.39
CA ILE A 112 -8.97 -7.92 -16.96
C ILE A 112 -9.68 -9.18 -16.44
N TRP A 113 -9.55 -10.31 -17.16
CA TRP A 113 -10.14 -11.58 -16.73
C TRP A 113 -9.59 -12.06 -15.38
N LYS A 114 -8.27 -11.96 -15.16
CA LYS A 114 -7.63 -12.27 -13.87
C LYS A 114 -8.20 -11.40 -12.73
N CYS A 115 -8.34 -10.09 -12.97
CA CYS A 115 -8.95 -9.17 -12.01
C CYS A 115 -10.42 -9.52 -11.72
N LEU A 116 -11.24 -9.77 -12.74
CA LEU A 116 -12.62 -10.18 -12.60
C LEU A 116 -12.76 -11.49 -11.79
N LYS A 117 -11.84 -12.43 -12.00
CA LYS A 117 -11.77 -13.67 -11.22
C LYS A 117 -11.36 -13.42 -9.77
N HIS A 118 -10.37 -12.58 -9.55
CA HIS A 118 -9.87 -12.24 -8.20
C HIS A 118 -10.95 -11.61 -7.33
N TYR A 119 -11.69 -10.65 -7.88
CA TYR A 119 -12.78 -9.95 -7.18
C TYR A 119 -14.13 -10.67 -7.24
N ASN A 120 -14.18 -11.85 -7.86
CA ASN A 120 -15.39 -12.67 -8.04
C ASN A 120 -16.56 -11.91 -8.68
N ILE A 121 -16.29 -11.11 -9.74
CA ILE A 121 -17.30 -10.29 -10.42
C ILE A 121 -18.02 -11.13 -11.47
N PRO A 122 -19.39 -11.22 -11.43
CA PRO A 122 -20.18 -11.83 -12.49
C PRO A 122 -19.89 -11.16 -13.83
N THR A 123 -19.77 -11.94 -14.91
CA THR A 123 -19.26 -11.39 -16.18
C THR A 123 -20.08 -11.87 -17.36
N LEU A 124 -20.57 -10.94 -18.18
CA LEU A 124 -21.04 -11.17 -19.53
C LEU A 124 -19.93 -10.87 -20.52
N ILE A 125 -19.85 -11.60 -21.62
CA ILE A 125 -18.88 -11.39 -22.69
C ILE A 125 -19.62 -10.86 -23.92
N PHE A 126 -19.17 -9.74 -24.49
CA PHE A 126 -19.70 -9.22 -25.74
C PHE A 126 -18.60 -9.15 -26.78
N ILE A 127 -18.73 -9.93 -27.84
CA ILE A 127 -17.82 -9.93 -28.98
C ILE A 127 -18.31 -8.91 -29.99
N ASN A 128 -17.59 -7.79 -30.06
CA ASN A 128 -17.90 -6.61 -30.85
C ASN A 128 -17.23 -6.63 -32.23
N LYS A 129 -17.66 -5.77 -33.14
CA LYS A 129 -17.11 -5.61 -34.48
C LYS A 129 -17.27 -6.85 -35.38
N MET A 130 -18.29 -7.65 -35.15
CA MET A 130 -18.56 -8.83 -35.97
C MET A 130 -18.88 -8.51 -37.43
N ASP A 131 -19.22 -7.26 -37.75
CA ASP A 131 -19.47 -6.78 -39.11
C ASP A 131 -18.22 -6.66 -39.99
N ILE A 132 -17.04 -6.67 -39.39
CA ILE A 132 -15.72 -6.59 -40.07
C ILE A 132 -14.79 -7.74 -39.64
N SER A 133 -15.23 -8.67 -38.80
CA SER A 133 -14.44 -9.81 -38.34
C SER A 133 -14.20 -10.82 -39.46
N TYR A 134 -12.98 -11.33 -39.57
CA TYR A 134 -12.61 -12.46 -40.40
C TYR A 134 -12.75 -13.80 -39.69
N LYS A 135 -12.75 -13.79 -38.35
CA LYS A 135 -12.91 -14.99 -37.50
C LYS A 135 -14.38 -15.38 -37.44
N THR A 136 -14.64 -16.68 -37.47
CA THR A 136 -15.99 -17.22 -37.27
C THR A 136 -16.39 -17.20 -35.80
N LYS A 137 -17.70 -17.34 -35.52
CA LYS A 137 -18.20 -17.45 -34.15
C LYS A 137 -17.63 -18.67 -33.43
N GLU A 138 -17.49 -19.80 -34.15
CA GLU A 138 -16.95 -21.05 -33.63
C GLU A 138 -15.48 -20.91 -33.22
N GLU A 139 -14.66 -20.23 -34.03
CA GLU A 139 -13.25 -19.94 -33.70
C GLU A 139 -13.14 -19.08 -32.44
N LEU A 140 -13.93 -18.00 -32.36
CA LEU A 140 -13.95 -17.10 -31.20
C LEU A 140 -14.46 -17.79 -29.93
N MET A 141 -15.48 -18.63 -30.05
CA MET A 141 -15.98 -19.44 -28.91
C MET A 141 -14.93 -20.45 -28.42
N ASN A 142 -14.20 -21.09 -29.35
CA ASN A 142 -13.13 -22.01 -29.00
C ASN A 142 -11.98 -21.27 -28.27
N ASP A 143 -11.60 -20.08 -28.73
CA ASP A 143 -10.62 -19.22 -28.06
C ASP A 143 -11.05 -18.89 -26.63
N LEU A 144 -12.32 -18.49 -26.42
CA LEU A 144 -12.86 -18.20 -25.10
C LEU A 144 -12.88 -19.43 -24.19
N LYS A 145 -13.34 -20.58 -24.71
CA LYS A 145 -13.39 -21.85 -23.94
C LYS A 145 -11.99 -22.31 -23.54
N THR A 146 -10.98 -22.08 -24.38
CA THR A 146 -9.58 -22.47 -24.12
C THR A 146 -8.89 -21.55 -23.11
N HIS A 147 -9.06 -20.23 -23.24
CA HIS A 147 -8.27 -19.27 -22.45
C HIS A 147 -8.96 -18.80 -21.17
N PHE A 148 -10.30 -18.81 -21.12
CA PHE A 148 -11.06 -18.29 -19.98
C PHE A 148 -11.77 -19.38 -19.19
N SER A 149 -12.77 -20.04 -19.80
CA SER A 149 -13.52 -21.10 -19.16
C SER A 149 -14.28 -21.94 -20.18
N SER A 150 -14.33 -23.25 -19.98
CA SER A 150 -15.20 -24.17 -20.75
C SER A 150 -16.68 -23.77 -20.70
N ASN A 151 -17.08 -22.99 -19.68
CA ASN A 151 -18.46 -22.58 -19.43
C ASN A 151 -18.79 -21.21 -20.08
N CYS A 152 -18.03 -20.78 -21.07
CA CYS A 152 -18.43 -19.71 -21.99
C CYS A 152 -19.47 -20.27 -22.98
N ILE A 153 -20.67 -19.70 -22.97
CA ILE A 153 -21.82 -20.23 -23.73
C ILE A 153 -22.41 -19.11 -24.61
N ASP A 154 -22.58 -19.37 -25.93
CA ASP A 154 -23.30 -18.47 -26.84
C ASP A 154 -24.80 -18.56 -26.57
N PHE A 155 -25.36 -17.54 -25.94
CA PHE A 155 -26.78 -17.46 -25.54
C PHE A 155 -27.76 -17.36 -26.71
N LYS A 156 -27.28 -17.22 -27.92
CA LYS A 156 -28.09 -17.18 -29.16
C LYS A 156 -27.86 -18.42 -30.03
N SER A 157 -27.04 -19.36 -29.58
CA SER A 157 -26.87 -20.66 -30.25
C SER A 157 -28.12 -21.53 -30.11
N THR A 158 -28.34 -22.42 -31.07
CA THR A 158 -29.40 -23.47 -31.01
C THR A 158 -29.14 -24.47 -29.89
N ASP A 159 -27.89 -24.67 -29.50
CA ASP A 159 -27.45 -25.67 -28.52
C ASP A 159 -27.28 -25.03 -27.11
N ALA A 160 -27.68 -23.76 -26.95
CA ALA A 160 -27.50 -23.01 -25.71
C ALA A 160 -28.21 -23.67 -24.49
N GLU A 161 -29.45 -24.17 -24.68
CA GLU A 161 -30.21 -24.80 -23.61
C GLU A 161 -29.56 -26.09 -23.15
N ASP A 162 -29.02 -26.89 -24.08
CA ASP A 162 -28.31 -28.12 -23.78
C ASP A 162 -26.99 -27.83 -23.02
N GLU A 163 -26.19 -26.87 -23.47
CA GLU A 163 -24.96 -26.44 -22.75
C GLU A 163 -25.29 -25.89 -21.36
N LEU A 164 -26.34 -25.09 -21.21
CA LEU A 164 -26.76 -24.53 -19.94
C LEU A 164 -27.27 -25.61 -18.95
N SER A 165 -27.97 -26.62 -19.44
CA SER A 165 -28.45 -27.72 -18.60
C SER A 165 -27.34 -28.54 -17.96
N MET A 166 -26.15 -28.56 -18.58
CA MET A 166 -24.97 -29.27 -18.10
C MET A 166 -24.09 -28.51 -17.11
N LEU A 167 -24.45 -27.27 -16.76
CA LEU A 167 -23.60 -26.41 -15.91
C LEU A 167 -23.43 -26.92 -14.47
N ASN A 168 -24.52 -27.35 -13.86
CA ASN A 168 -24.53 -27.92 -12.51
C ASN A 168 -25.74 -28.85 -12.28
N GLU A 169 -25.70 -29.60 -11.18
CA GLU A 169 -26.75 -30.57 -10.83
C GLU A 169 -28.12 -29.91 -10.63
N ASP A 170 -28.21 -28.72 -10.05
CA ASP A 170 -29.48 -28.05 -9.77
C ASP A 170 -30.19 -27.67 -11.08
N ILE A 171 -29.47 -27.09 -12.03
CA ILE A 171 -29.99 -26.70 -13.34
C ILE A 171 -30.35 -27.95 -14.14
N MET A 172 -29.51 -28.99 -14.11
CA MET A 172 -29.78 -30.24 -14.81
C MET A 172 -31.04 -30.92 -14.30
N ASN A 173 -31.22 -31.07 -12.99
CA ASN A 173 -32.40 -31.68 -12.40
C ASN A 173 -33.68 -30.90 -12.77
N HIS A 174 -33.61 -29.56 -12.70
CA HIS A 174 -34.74 -28.71 -13.09
C HIS A 174 -35.09 -28.88 -14.57
N TYR A 175 -34.09 -28.92 -15.44
CA TYR A 175 -34.27 -29.09 -16.89
C TYR A 175 -34.88 -30.47 -17.24
N LEU A 176 -34.45 -31.55 -16.56
CA LEU A 176 -34.99 -32.88 -16.74
C LEU A 176 -36.46 -32.99 -16.30
N ASP A 177 -36.87 -32.19 -15.30
CA ASP A 177 -38.22 -32.19 -14.78
C ASP A 177 -39.18 -31.28 -15.60
N THR A 178 -38.69 -30.18 -16.16
CA THR A 178 -39.54 -29.13 -16.74
C THR A 178 -39.26 -28.82 -18.21
N GLU A 179 -38.19 -29.37 -18.80
CA GLU A 179 -37.70 -29.04 -20.14
C GLU A 179 -37.42 -27.53 -20.36
N THR A 180 -37.15 -26.79 -19.25
CA THR A 180 -36.88 -25.37 -19.29
C THR A 180 -35.76 -25.00 -18.31
N ILE A 181 -35.02 -23.94 -18.63
CA ILE A 181 -33.99 -23.41 -17.73
C ILE A 181 -34.61 -22.39 -16.77
N ASP A 182 -34.51 -22.62 -15.46
CA ASP A 182 -34.96 -21.64 -14.46
C ASP A 182 -34.00 -20.44 -14.44
N THR A 183 -34.55 -19.26 -14.71
CA THR A 183 -33.79 -17.99 -14.72
C THR A 183 -33.15 -17.71 -13.37
N SER A 184 -33.75 -18.10 -12.25
CA SER A 184 -33.17 -17.84 -10.92
C SER A 184 -31.95 -18.71 -10.64
N LEU A 185 -31.96 -19.98 -11.08
CA LEU A 185 -30.79 -20.87 -11.01
C LEU A 185 -29.66 -20.38 -11.93
N LEU A 186 -30.01 -19.90 -13.12
CA LEU A 186 -29.06 -19.34 -14.06
C LEU A 186 -28.39 -18.05 -13.51
N GLN A 187 -29.18 -17.14 -12.91
CA GLN A 187 -28.64 -15.94 -12.25
C GLN A 187 -27.65 -16.31 -11.13
N GLN A 188 -27.94 -17.36 -10.35
CA GLN A 188 -27.04 -17.85 -9.31
C GLN A 188 -25.75 -18.43 -9.89
N ALA A 189 -25.83 -19.21 -10.98
CA ALA A 189 -24.67 -19.76 -11.66
C ALA A 189 -23.74 -18.65 -12.22
N ILE A 190 -24.33 -17.60 -12.83
CA ILE A 190 -23.58 -16.43 -13.31
C ILE A 190 -22.97 -15.67 -12.14
N PHE A 191 -23.72 -15.47 -11.05
CA PHE A 191 -23.23 -14.80 -9.85
C PHE A 191 -22.06 -15.51 -9.20
N LYS A 192 -22.06 -16.84 -9.18
CA LYS A 192 -20.97 -17.68 -8.70
C LYS A 192 -19.83 -17.86 -9.71
N ARG A 193 -19.93 -17.24 -10.89
CA ARG A 193 -18.98 -17.40 -12.01
C ARG A 193 -18.85 -18.85 -12.50
N GLU A 194 -19.92 -19.59 -12.46
CA GLU A 194 -20.03 -20.94 -13.04
C GLU A 194 -20.47 -20.91 -14.50
N CYS A 195 -21.05 -19.79 -14.97
CA CYS A 195 -21.48 -19.56 -16.34
C CYS A 195 -21.04 -18.16 -16.82
N PHE A 196 -20.63 -18.06 -18.08
CA PHE A 196 -20.21 -16.83 -18.74
C PHE A 196 -20.99 -16.67 -20.07
N PRO A 197 -22.12 -15.94 -20.04
CA PRO A 197 -22.91 -15.68 -21.24
C PRO A 197 -22.12 -14.89 -22.28
N VAL A 198 -22.14 -15.36 -23.52
CA VAL A 198 -21.47 -14.72 -24.66
C VAL A 198 -22.52 -14.22 -25.65
N PHE A 199 -22.32 -12.98 -26.10
CA PHE A 199 -23.14 -12.30 -27.11
C PHE A 199 -22.26 -11.78 -28.24
N PHE A 200 -22.79 -11.76 -29.45
CA PHE A 200 -22.09 -11.30 -30.64
C PHE A 200 -22.81 -10.12 -31.27
N GLY A 201 -22.06 -9.10 -31.70
CA GLY A 201 -22.70 -7.94 -32.32
C GLY A 201 -21.75 -6.93 -32.94
N SER A 202 -22.29 -5.79 -33.31
CA SER A 202 -21.59 -4.62 -33.78
C SER A 202 -22.17 -3.39 -33.10
N ALA A 203 -21.43 -2.81 -32.15
CA ALA A 203 -21.86 -1.62 -31.43
C ALA A 203 -22.09 -0.44 -32.39
N LEU A 204 -21.20 -0.27 -33.38
CA LEU A 204 -21.35 0.80 -34.39
C LEU A 204 -22.64 0.70 -35.22
N LYS A 205 -23.12 -0.52 -35.49
CA LYS A 205 -24.37 -0.79 -36.21
C LYS A 205 -25.56 -1.09 -35.30
N ILE A 206 -25.37 -0.97 -33.98
CA ILE A 206 -26.41 -1.23 -32.94
C ILE A 206 -26.95 -2.67 -33.02
N GLN A 207 -26.15 -3.60 -33.57
CA GLN A 207 -26.52 -5.02 -33.66
C GLN A 207 -26.15 -5.76 -32.37
N GLY A 208 -27.08 -6.51 -31.78
CA GLY A 208 -26.89 -7.26 -30.53
C GLY A 208 -26.89 -6.41 -29.27
N ILE A 209 -27.08 -5.08 -29.36
CA ILE A 209 -27.06 -4.16 -28.20
C ILE A 209 -28.33 -4.33 -27.34
N GLU A 210 -29.50 -4.48 -27.95
CA GLU A 210 -30.77 -4.73 -27.22
C GLU A 210 -30.68 -6.07 -26.47
N ASP A 211 -30.17 -7.12 -27.10
CA ASP A 211 -29.99 -8.43 -26.46
C ASP A 211 -29.05 -8.33 -25.25
N LEU A 212 -27.96 -7.57 -25.38
CA LEU A 212 -27.03 -7.33 -24.27
C LEU A 212 -27.69 -6.52 -23.13
N MET A 213 -28.47 -5.49 -23.47
CA MET A 213 -29.23 -4.70 -22.47
C MET A 213 -30.28 -5.53 -21.76
N ASP A 214 -30.96 -6.42 -22.45
CA ASP A 214 -31.88 -7.37 -21.87
C ASP A 214 -31.17 -8.35 -20.94
N ALA A 215 -30.05 -8.90 -21.38
CA ALA A 215 -29.21 -9.79 -20.57
C ALA A 215 -28.71 -9.15 -19.27
N ILE A 216 -28.33 -7.86 -19.30
CA ILE A 216 -27.94 -7.13 -18.06
C ILE A 216 -29.06 -7.19 -17.02
N ILE A 217 -30.30 -7.07 -17.43
CA ILE A 217 -31.45 -7.04 -16.50
C ILE A 217 -31.90 -8.44 -16.12
N ASP A 218 -32.02 -9.32 -17.11
CA ASP A 218 -32.61 -10.63 -16.93
C ASP A 218 -31.65 -11.61 -16.26
N LEU A 219 -30.32 -11.43 -16.46
CA LEU A 219 -29.28 -12.32 -15.91
C LEU A 219 -28.59 -11.78 -14.64
N SER A 220 -28.87 -10.53 -14.24
CA SER A 220 -28.28 -10.00 -13.00
C SER A 220 -28.95 -10.60 -11.76
N PHE A 221 -28.11 -11.10 -10.85
CA PHE A 221 -28.56 -11.54 -9.53
C PHE A 221 -28.98 -10.34 -8.67
N ILE A 222 -30.14 -10.41 -8.06
CA ILE A 222 -30.67 -9.36 -7.17
C ILE A 222 -30.14 -9.62 -5.77
N LYS A 223 -29.24 -8.76 -5.28
CA LYS A 223 -28.83 -8.78 -3.87
C LYS A 223 -29.94 -8.19 -2.98
N GLU A 224 -30.22 -8.86 -1.88
CA GLU A 224 -30.95 -8.25 -0.77
C GLU A 224 -29.99 -7.37 0.02
N TYR A 225 -30.32 -6.09 0.14
CA TYR A 225 -29.50 -5.14 0.87
C TYR A 225 -29.95 -5.03 2.33
N PRO A 226 -29.01 -4.95 3.29
CA PRO A 226 -29.33 -4.69 4.70
C PRO A 226 -30.08 -3.38 4.90
N LYS A 227 -30.88 -3.28 5.98
CA LYS A 227 -31.58 -2.04 6.34
C LYS A 227 -30.66 -0.99 6.98
N GLU A 228 -29.54 -1.43 7.53
CA GLU A 228 -28.49 -0.57 8.09
C GLU A 228 -27.74 0.13 6.96
N PHE A 229 -27.33 1.38 7.22
CA PHE A 229 -26.59 2.16 6.23
C PHE A 229 -25.20 1.58 5.99
N GLY A 230 -24.88 1.38 4.73
CA GLY A 230 -23.56 1.02 4.26
C GLY A 230 -23.28 1.61 2.87
N ALA A 231 -22.03 1.98 2.62
CA ALA A 231 -21.58 2.41 1.31
C ALA A 231 -20.07 2.13 1.14
N ARG A 232 -19.62 2.05 -0.12
CA ARG A 232 -18.20 1.86 -0.48
C ARG A 232 -17.71 3.02 -1.31
N VAL A 233 -16.61 3.63 -0.89
CA VAL A 233 -15.92 4.70 -1.61
C VAL A 233 -15.02 4.07 -2.68
N TYR A 234 -15.32 4.28 -3.96
CA TYR A 234 -14.50 3.70 -5.04
C TYR A 234 -13.72 4.75 -5.85
N LYS A 235 -14.09 6.03 -5.75
CA LYS A 235 -13.43 7.11 -6.46
C LYS A 235 -13.54 8.42 -5.70
N ILE A 236 -12.50 9.23 -5.80
CA ILE A 236 -12.50 10.64 -5.37
C ILE A 236 -12.18 11.49 -6.59
N SER A 237 -12.90 12.58 -6.75
CA SER A 237 -12.67 13.56 -7.82
C SER A 237 -12.91 14.97 -7.33
N SER A 238 -12.59 15.94 -8.16
CA SER A 238 -12.87 17.36 -7.91
C SER A 238 -13.82 17.90 -8.98
N ASP A 239 -14.81 18.72 -8.59
CA ASP A 239 -15.68 19.42 -9.55
C ASP A 239 -14.96 20.63 -10.19
N ASP A 240 -15.59 21.27 -11.20
CA ASP A 240 -15.03 22.44 -11.90
C ASP A 240 -14.70 23.63 -10.97
N GLN A 241 -15.24 23.63 -9.75
CA GLN A 241 -14.99 24.65 -8.72
C GLN A 241 -13.89 24.23 -7.72
N GLY A 242 -13.30 23.03 -7.89
CA GLY A 242 -12.30 22.45 -6.99
C GLY A 242 -12.90 21.85 -5.71
N ASN A 243 -14.22 21.65 -5.62
CA ASN A 243 -14.81 20.96 -4.49
C ASN A 243 -14.59 19.46 -4.63
N ARG A 244 -14.19 18.82 -3.52
CA ARG A 244 -14.05 17.38 -3.43
C ARG A 244 -15.38 16.67 -3.56
N LEU A 245 -15.41 15.61 -4.33
CA LEU A 245 -16.51 14.69 -4.54
C LEU A 245 -16.07 13.28 -4.16
N THR A 246 -16.83 12.64 -3.29
CA THR A 246 -16.61 11.26 -2.87
C THR A 246 -17.64 10.36 -3.56
N HIS A 247 -17.20 9.54 -4.50
CA HIS A 247 -18.08 8.64 -5.27
C HIS A 247 -18.25 7.33 -4.50
N VAL A 248 -19.51 6.97 -4.28
CA VAL A 248 -19.86 5.80 -3.48
C VAL A 248 -20.91 4.93 -4.17
N LYS A 249 -20.87 3.63 -3.85
CA LYS A 249 -22.01 2.73 -4.06
C LYS A 249 -22.71 2.51 -2.73
N ILE A 250 -24.02 2.72 -2.70
CA ILE A 250 -24.85 2.44 -1.51
C ILE A 250 -25.08 0.94 -1.43
N THR A 251 -24.67 0.31 -0.34
CA THR A 251 -24.74 -1.14 -0.12
C THR A 251 -25.72 -1.55 0.97
N GLY A 252 -26.38 -0.58 1.59
CA GLY A 252 -27.44 -0.82 2.55
C GLY A 252 -28.09 0.46 3.05
N GLY A 253 -29.28 0.35 3.60
CA GLY A 253 -30.03 1.49 4.12
C GLY A 253 -30.37 2.54 3.06
N VAL A 254 -30.71 3.73 3.52
CA VAL A 254 -31.05 4.88 2.66
C VAL A 254 -30.22 6.07 3.15
N LEU A 255 -29.61 6.79 2.22
CA LEU A 255 -28.83 7.99 2.51
C LEU A 255 -29.60 9.23 2.03
N ASN A 256 -29.84 10.18 2.93
CA ASN A 256 -30.46 11.45 2.57
C ASN A 256 -29.42 12.58 2.54
N ALA A 257 -29.67 13.58 1.71
CA ALA A 257 -28.91 14.81 1.79
C ALA A 257 -29.05 15.42 3.19
N LYS A 258 -27.94 15.90 3.73
CA LYS A 258 -27.79 16.42 5.10
C LYS A 258 -27.67 15.35 6.20
N ASP A 259 -27.70 14.07 5.89
CA ASP A 259 -27.36 13.02 6.86
C ASP A 259 -25.89 13.13 7.29
N LYS A 260 -25.62 12.71 8.54
CA LYS A 260 -24.28 12.64 9.07
C LYS A 260 -23.71 11.24 8.83
N ILE A 261 -22.46 11.20 8.35
CA ILE A 261 -21.70 9.96 8.20
C ILE A 261 -20.50 10.04 9.16
N GLY A 262 -20.38 9.04 10.05
CA GLY A 262 -19.37 9.09 11.12
C GLY A 262 -19.67 10.15 12.18
N ALA A 263 -18.65 10.60 12.89
CA ALA A 263 -18.83 11.51 14.04
C ALA A 263 -19.02 12.97 13.63
N ASP A 264 -18.36 13.45 12.56
CA ASP A 264 -18.23 14.90 12.30
C ASP A 264 -18.56 15.35 10.88
N GLU A 265 -18.81 14.44 9.93
CA GLU A 265 -19.02 14.83 8.54
C GLU A 265 -20.49 14.72 8.10
N LYS A 266 -20.90 15.65 7.25
CA LYS A 266 -22.27 15.78 6.77
C LYS A 266 -22.31 15.79 5.25
N VAL A 267 -23.20 15.02 4.68
CA VAL A 267 -23.47 15.02 3.23
C VAL A 267 -24.18 16.31 2.83
N ASP A 268 -23.49 17.18 2.14
CA ASP A 268 -24.09 18.45 1.68
C ASP A 268 -25.02 18.26 0.49
N GLN A 269 -24.60 17.48 -0.47
CA GLN A 269 -25.33 17.19 -1.71
C GLN A 269 -25.08 15.75 -2.15
N ILE A 270 -26.08 15.14 -2.76
CA ILE A 270 -25.99 13.86 -3.47
C ILE A 270 -26.18 14.15 -4.96
N ARG A 271 -25.21 13.77 -5.78
CA ARG A 271 -25.21 14.00 -7.23
C ARG A 271 -25.21 12.67 -7.99
N LEU A 272 -26.11 12.51 -8.92
CA LEU A 272 -26.11 11.41 -9.90
C LEU A 272 -25.50 11.94 -11.19
N TYR A 273 -24.36 11.38 -11.58
CA TYR A 273 -23.66 11.79 -12.80
C TYR A 273 -24.16 11.02 -14.02
N ASN A 274 -24.31 11.73 -15.14
CA ASN A 274 -24.52 11.17 -16.46
C ASN A 274 -23.57 11.89 -17.44
N GLY A 275 -22.38 11.35 -17.62
CA GLY A 275 -21.28 12.02 -18.28
C GLY A 275 -20.86 13.30 -17.52
N LYS A 276 -20.79 14.44 -18.21
CA LYS A 276 -20.43 15.72 -17.58
C LYS A 276 -21.58 16.35 -16.77
N GLN A 277 -22.82 15.96 -17.04
CA GLN A 277 -24.00 16.50 -16.37
C GLN A 277 -24.31 15.71 -15.11
N PHE A 278 -24.90 16.36 -14.14
CA PHE A 278 -25.39 15.68 -12.94
C PHE A 278 -26.77 16.19 -12.52
N GLU A 279 -27.51 15.32 -11.88
CA GLU A 279 -28.77 15.63 -11.22
C GLU A 279 -28.57 15.61 -9.69
N MET A 280 -29.12 16.60 -8.98
CA MET A 280 -29.13 16.60 -7.52
C MET A 280 -30.35 15.83 -7.02
N VAL A 281 -30.11 14.79 -6.21
CA VAL A 281 -31.14 13.99 -5.58
C VAL A 281 -31.13 14.20 -4.08
N GLN A 282 -32.32 14.06 -3.45
CA GLN A 282 -32.45 14.19 -2.00
C GLN A 282 -32.11 12.88 -1.27
N THR A 283 -32.26 11.76 -1.95
CA THR A 283 -32.15 10.42 -1.36
C THR A 283 -31.46 9.47 -2.34
N ALA A 284 -30.49 8.72 -1.82
CA ALA A 284 -29.84 7.60 -2.51
C ALA A 284 -30.26 6.27 -1.88
N TYR A 285 -30.61 5.31 -2.73
CA TYR A 285 -31.09 3.98 -2.35
C TYR A 285 -30.03 2.92 -2.53
N PRO A 286 -30.15 1.76 -1.84
CA PRO A 286 -29.23 0.64 -2.06
C PRO A 286 -29.14 0.21 -3.53
N GLY A 287 -27.93 -0.09 -3.98
CA GLY A 287 -27.61 -0.42 -5.37
C GLY A 287 -27.31 0.78 -6.27
N MET A 288 -27.50 2.01 -5.81
CA MET A 288 -27.17 3.22 -6.57
C MET A 288 -25.69 3.59 -6.41
N ILE A 289 -25.11 4.15 -7.47
CA ILE A 289 -23.86 4.91 -7.39
C ILE A 289 -24.17 6.41 -7.41
N CYS A 290 -23.45 7.17 -6.60
CA CYS A 290 -23.61 8.62 -6.52
C CYS A 290 -22.34 9.30 -6.01
N ALA A 291 -22.20 10.60 -6.30
CA ALA A 291 -21.14 11.42 -5.77
C ALA A 291 -21.65 12.29 -4.62
N LEU A 292 -20.96 12.23 -3.50
CA LEU A 292 -21.28 12.95 -2.27
C LEU A 292 -20.36 14.17 -2.12
N LYS A 293 -20.96 15.35 -1.92
CA LYS A 293 -20.24 16.56 -1.53
C LYS A 293 -20.34 16.75 -0.02
N GLY A 294 -19.25 17.17 0.65
CA GLY A 294 -19.21 17.45 2.09
C GLY A 294 -18.40 16.43 2.89
N LEU A 295 -17.90 15.36 2.26
CA LEU A 295 -17.03 14.36 2.89
C LEU A 295 -15.57 14.63 2.51
N ASN A 296 -14.72 14.89 3.51
CA ASN A 296 -13.31 15.28 3.29
C ASN A 296 -12.30 14.28 3.82
N ASN A 297 -12.65 13.46 4.81
CA ASN A 297 -11.73 12.59 5.53
C ASN A 297 -11.74 11.12 5.06
N TYR A 298 -12.59 10.78 4.10
CA TYR A 298 -12.67 9.42 3.59
C TYR A 298 -11.74 9.20 2.40
N GLU A 299 -11.19 8.00 2.30
CA GLU A 299 -10.23 7.60 1.27
C GLU A 299 -10.87 6.63 0.27
N VAL A 300 -10.25 6.50 -0.91
CA VAL A 300 -10.63 5.49 -1.90
C VAL A 300 -10.41 4.09 -1.32
N GLY A 301 -11.40 3.23 -1.43
CA GLY A 301 -11.38 1.87 -0.88
C GLY A 301 -11.97 1.76 0.53
N GLN A 302 -12.32 2.86 1.17
CA GLN A 302 -12.87 2.86 2.52
C GLN A 302 -14.36 2.47 2.52
N GLY A 303 -14.75 1.67 3.53
CA GLY A 303 -16.13 1.34 3.83
C GLY A 303 -16.80 2.37 4.73
N LEU A 304 -18.06 2.64 4.52
CA LEU A 304 -18.90 3.54 5.31
C LEU A 304 -20.02 2.75 5.97
N GLY A 305 -20.40 3.13 7.19
CA GLY A 305 -21.45 2.45 7.94
C GLY A 305 -21.03 1.05 8.38
N PHE A 306 -21.80 0.02 7.99
CA PHE A 306 -21.45 -1.39 8.30
C PHE A 306 -20.41 -2.00 7.35
N GLU A 307 -20.09 -1.32 6.23
CA GLU A 307 -19.16 -1.87 5.25
C GLU A 307 -17.71 -1.86 5.76
N SER A 308 -17.00 -2.93 5.45
CA SER A 308 -15.56 -3.02 5.63
C SER A 308 -14.82 -2.34 4.48
N ASP A 309 -13.57 -1.99 4.72
CA ASP A 309 -12.70 -1.48 3.67
C ASP A 309 -12.53 -2.48 2.52
N MET A 310 -12.31 -1.97 1.32
CA MET A 310 -12.06 -2.76 0.12
C MET A 310 -10.75 -3.54 0.26
N THR A 311 -10.66 -4.65 -0.46
CA THR A 311 -9.42 -5.44 -0.55
C THR A 311 -8.32 -4.61 -1.21
N LYS A 312 -7.07 -4.88 -0.80
CA LYS A 312 -5.91 -4.22 -1.44
C LYS A 312 -5.88 -4.50 -2.94
N PRO A 313 -5.46 -3.53 -3.75
CA PRO A 313 -5.35 -3.71 -5.19
C PRO A 313 -4.40 -4.86 -5.57
N LEU A 314 -4.77 -5.59 -6.61
CA LEU A 314 -3.93 -6.63 -7.22
C LEU A 314 -2.83 -6.00 -8.09
N LEU A 315 -3.22 -4.96 -8.86
CA LEU A 315 -2.33 -4.25 -9.76
C LEU A 315 -1.63 -3.11 -9.01
N ASN A 316 -0.30 -3.10 -9.03
CA ASN A 316 0.50 -2.07 -8.38
C ASN A 316 1.40 -1.38 -9.39
N ALA A 317 1.59 -0.08 -9.23
CA ALA A 317 2.58 0.66 -10.00
C ALA A 317 4.00 0.18 -9.66
N TYR A 318 4.81 -0.06 -10.67
CA TYR A 318 6.15 -0.67 -10.57
C TYR A 318 7.28 0.25 -11.01
N MET A 319 6.96 1.44 -11.52
CA MET A 319 7.92 2.44 -11.95
C MET A 319 7.95 3.61 -10.97
N ASN A 320 9.13 3.95 -10.49
CA ASN A 320 9.33 5.10 -9.61
C ASN A 320 9.94 6.26 -10.40
N TYR A 321 9.27 7.39 -10.39
CA TYR A 321 9.70 8.62 -11.06
C TYR A 321 9.94 9.73 -10.06
N GLN A 322 10.96 10.53 -10.31
CA GLN A 322 11.19 11.77 -9.58
C GLN A 322 10.54 12.92 -10.35
N LEU A 323 9.78 13.75 -9.63
CA LEU A 323 9.22 14.98 -10.18
C LEU A 323 10.31 16.07 -10.23
N LEU A 324 10.60 16.56 -11.44
CA LEU A 324 11.56 17.62 -11.67
C LEU A 324 10.84 18.98 -11.58
N LEU A 325 11.25 19.80 -10.62
CA LEU A 325 10.72 21.14 -10.42
C LEU A 325 11.64 22.19 -11.05
N PRO A 326 11.10 23.26 -11.65
CA PRO A 326 11.89 24.40 -12.10
C PRO A 326 12.58 25.10 -10.94
N GLU A 327 13.66 25.83 -11.23
CA GLU A 327 14.37 26.64 -10.24
C GLU A 327 13.42 27.64 -9.57
N GLY A 328 13.51 27.74 -8.25
CA GLY A 328 12.70 28.66 -7.44
C GLY A 328 11.32 28.13 -7.03
N VAL A 329 10.93 26.94 -7.45
CA VAL A 329 9.69 26.29 -7.01
C VAL A 329 9.98 25.46 -5.77
N ASP A 330 9.25 25.77 -4.67
CA ASP A 330 9.37 25.02 -3.43
C ASP A 330 8.65 23.67 -3.52
N ALA A 331 9.38 22.58 -3.18
CA ALA A 331 8.85 21.24 -3.24
C ALA A 331 7.68 20.98 -2.27
N LEU A 332 7.68 21.62 -1.08
CA LEU A 332 6.57 21.49 -0.13
C LEU A 332 5.29 22.15 -0.64
N THR A 333 5.43 23.26 -1.37
CA THR A 333 4.29 23.90 -2.05
C THR A 333 3.73 22.98 -3.14
N MET A 334 4.61 22.31 -3.93
CA MET A 334 4.20 21.35 -4.94
C MET A 334 3.52 20.12 -4.30
N MET A 335 3.99 19.65 -3.14
CA MET A 335 3.37 18.53 -2.41
C MET A 335 1.89 18.78 -2.07
N ARG A 336 1.45 20.02 -1.90
CA ARG A 336 0.02 20.32 -1.68
C ARG A 336 -0.84 19.96 -2.89
N TYR A 337 -0.34 20.18 -4.11
CA TYR A 337 -1.03 19.78 -5.32
C TYR A 337 -0.93 18.26 -5.52
N CYS A 338 0.22 17.70 -5.25
CA CYS A 338 0.46 16.25 -5.31
C CYS A 338 -0.40 15.49 -4.30
N SER A 339 -0.65 16.01 -3.10
CA SER A 339 -1.49 15.36 -2.09
C SER A 339 -2.96 15.26 -2.51
N VAL A 340 -3.47 16.22 -3.28
CA VAL A 340 -4.81 16.12 -3.86
C VAL A 340 -4.86 15.00 -4.91
N LEU A 341 -3.84 14.90 -5.75
CA LEU A 341 -3.73 13.81 -6.72
C LEU A 341 -3.59 12.43 -6.05
N ALA A 342 -2.82 12.35 -4.95
CA ALA A 342 -2.70 11.12 -4.15
C ALA A 342 -4.04 10.70 -3.51
N GLN A 343 -4.92 11.64 -3.17
CA GLN A 343 -6.27 11.31 -2.69
C GLN A 343 -7.18 10.79 -3.82
N GLU A 344 -7.04 11.34 -5.04
CA GLU A 344 -7.77 10.89 -6.23
C GLU A 344 -7.24 9.54 -6.73
N ASP A 345 -5.92 9.32 -6.69
CA ASP A 345 -5.25 8.06 -7.05
C ASP A 345 -4.20 7.65 -6.00
N PRO A 346 -4.59 6.85 -4.99
CA PRO A 346 -3.66 6.39 -3.95
C PRO A 346 -2.52 5.50 -4.47
N GLN A 347 -2.67 4.90 -5.66
CA GLN A 347 -1.63 4.05 -6.24
C GLN A 347 -0.44 4.83 -6.78
N LEU A 348 -0.56 6.15 -6.94
CA LEU A 348 0.57 7.02 -7.24
C LEU A 348 1.62 7.03 -6.14
N GLN A 349 1.28 6.64 -4.91
CA GLN A 349 2.17 6.53 -3.75
C GLN A 349 3.20 7.66 -3.73
N ILE A 350 2.68 8.91 -3.68
CA ILE A 350 3.52 10.11 -3.74
C ILE A 350 4.26 10.28 -2.42
N GLU A 351 5.57 10.28 -2.48
CA GLU A 351 6.47 10.37 -1.32
C GLU A 351 7.36 11.62 -1.45
N TYR A 352 7.55 12.32 -0.34
CA TYR A 352 8.50 13.42 -0.24
C TYR A 352 9.72 13.00 0.57
N ASP A 353 10.87 13.03 -0.05
CA ASP A 353 12.14 12.77 0.63
C ASP A 353 12.68 14.09 1.23
N GLU A 354 12.67 14.16 2.56
CA GLU A 354 13.12 15.33 3.30
C GLU A 354 14.63 15.60 3.17
N GLN A 355 15.44 14.56 2.97
CA GLN A 355 16.91 14.69 2.87
C GLN A 355 17.30 15.31 1.52
N THR A 356 16.72 14.81 0.44
CA THR A 356 17.01 15.27 -0.92
C THR A 356 16.08 16.39 -1.38
N LYS A 357 14.98 16.67 -0.64
CA LYS A 357 13.91 17.61 -1.01
C LYS A 357 13.27 17.29 -2.37
N GLN A 358 13.17 16.01 -2.68
CA GLN A 358 12.65 15.50 -3.92
C GLN A 358 11.28 14.85 -3.71
N ILE A 359 10.45 14.92 -4.74
CA ILE A 359 9.14 14.27 -4.76
C ILE A 359 9.25 13.06 -5.68
N PHE A 360 8.90 11.90 -5.16
CA PHE A 360 8.82 10.66 -5.91
C PHE A 360 7.36 10.22 -6.05
N LEU A 361 7.05 9.55 -7.14
CA LEU A 361 5.73 8.98 -7.39
C LEU A 361 5.84 7.72 -8.24
N ARG A 362 4.86 6.84 -8.10
CA ARG A 362 4.82 5.56 -8.79
C ARG A 362 3.82 5.59 -9.93
N LEU A 363 4.21 5.08 -11.09
CA LEU A 363 3.39 5.03 -12.29
C LEU A 363 3.45 3.64 -12.93
N MET A 364 2.41 3.31 -13.69
CA MET A 364 2.32 2.07 -14.46
C MET A 364 2.99 2.19 -15.84
N GLY A 365 3.01 3.40 -16.42
CA GLY A 365 3.57 3.58 -17.75
C GLY A 365 3.77 5.03 -18.17
N SER A 366 4.31 5.19 -19.39
CA SER A 366 4.71 6.50 -19.93
C SER A 366 3.52 7.40 -20.29
N ILE A 367 2.38 6.84 -20.70
CA ILE A 367 1.19 7.63 -21.03
C ILE A 367 0.58 8.22 -19.77
N GLN A 368 0.54 7.44 -18.67
CA GLN A 368 0.11 7.94 -17.37
C GLN A 368 1.00 9.11 -16.90
N MET A 369 2.33 9.01 -17.11
CA MET A 369 3.29 10.08 -16.80
C MET A 369 2.98 11.38 -17.54
N GLU A 370 2.75 11.31 -18.85
CA GLU A 370 2.45 12.51 -19.67
C GLU A 370 1.14 13.18 -19.24
N ILE A 371 0.13 12.38 -18.90
CA ILE A 371 -1.17 12.89 -18.45
C ILE A 371 -1.04 13.55 -17.10
N LEU A 372 -0.34 12.89 -16.18
CA LEU A 372 -0.10 13.43 -14.84
C LEU A 372 0.71 14.73 -14.89
N GLN A 373 1.70 14.82 -15.80
CA GLN A 373 2.44 16.06 -16.03
C GLN A 373 1.51 17.21 -16.39
N LYS A 374 0.63 17.00 -17.39
CA LYS A 374 -0.35 18.01 -17.84
C LYS A 374 -1.32 18.38 -16.70
N GLU A 375 -1.74 17.41 -15.89
CA GLU A 375 -2.66 17.66 -14.77
C GLU A 375 -2.01 18.46 -13.63
N ILE A 376 -0.74 18.15 -13.29
CA ILE A 376 0.04 18.93 -12.33
C ILE A 376 0.23 20.37 -12.86
N GLU A 377 0.61 20.53 -14.13
CA GLU A 377 0.77 21.87 -14.75
C GLU A 377 -0.55 22.65 -14.75
N LYS A 378 -1.68 22.01 -15.05
CA LYS A 378 -3.00 22.63 -15.03
C LYS A 378 -3.40 23.14 -13.66
N ARG A 379 -3.13 22.37 -12.60
CA ARG A 379 -3.48 22.72 -11.21
C ARG A 379 -2.51 23.70 -10.57
N SER A 380 -1.20 23.48 -10.72
CA SER A 380 -0.16 24.29 -10.09
C SER A 380 0.21 25.53 -10.90
N LYS A 381 -0.09 25.57 -12.20
CA LYS A 381 0.39 26.56 -13.18
C LYS A 381 1.93 26.57 -13.32
N VAL A 382 2.59 25.52 -12.87
CA VAL A 382 4.04 25.32 -12.94
C VAL A 382 4.34 24.20 -13.92
N LYS A 383 5.23 24.46 -14.87
CA LYS A 383 5.68 23.43 -15.80
C LYS A 383 6.66 22.49 -15.10
N VAL A 384 6.32 21.23 -15.04
CA VAL A 384 7.11 20.19 -14.35
C VAL A 384 7.65 19.17 -15.37
N GLY A 385 8.66 18.40 -14.96
CA GLY A 385 9.18 17.28 -15.72
C GLY A 385 9.30 16.03 -14.86
N PHE A 386 9.69 14.92 -15.48
CA PHE A 386 9.99 13.68 -14.78
C PHE A 386 11.37 13.18 -15.20
N THR A 387 12.07 12.50 -14.28
CA THR A 387 13.26 11.71 -14.62
C THR A 387 12.87 10.47 -15.42
N THR A 388 13.84 9.78 -15.99
CA THR A 388 13.63 8.40 -16.45
C THR A 388 13.24 7.53 -15.28
N GLY A 389 12.16 6.76 -15.43
CA GLY A 389 11.66 5.89 -14.36
C GLY A 389 12.71 4.88 -13.92
N LYS A 390 12.79 4.66 -12.62
CA LYS A 390 13.56 3.56 -12.05
C LYS A 390 12.61 2.43 -11.69
N VAL A 391 13.00 1.23 -12.04
CA VAL A 391 12.27 0.01 -11.70
C VAL A 391 12.31 -0.21 -10.19
N LEU A 392 11.18 -0.58 -9.60
CA LEU A 392 11.09 -0.92 -8.18
C LEU A 392 11.46 -2.38 -8.00
N PHE A 393 12.60 -2.60 -7.38
CA PHE A 393 13.05 -3.93 -6.97
C PHE A 393 12.31 -4.41 -5.71
N LYS A 394 12.33 -5.72 -5.49
CA LYS A 394 11.93 -6.37 -4.23
C LYS A 394 13.04 -7.30 -3.79
N GLU A 395 13.02 -7.69 -2.52
CA GLU A 395 13.98 -8.65 -1.98
C GLU A 395 13.27 -9.86 -1.38
N THR A 396 13.88 -11.02 -1.49
CA THR A 396 13.42 -12.26 -0.85
C THR A 396 14.59 -13.11 -0.44
N ILE A 397 14.34 -14.29 0.13
CA ILE A 397 15.37 -15.21 0.62
C ILE A 397 15.28 -16.56 -0.10
N GLN A 398 16.38 -17.28 -0.19
CA GLN A 398 16.42 -18.64 -0.77
C GLN A 398 16.45 -19.73 0.30
N ASN A 399 16.97 -19.45 1.49
CA ASN A 399 17.10 -20.42 2.57
C ASN A 399 16.24 -20.03 3.80
N SER A 400 16.03 -20.99 4.70
CA SER A 400 15.29 -20.75 5.94
C SER A 400 16.27 -20.38 7.06
N VAL A 401 15.97 -19.31 7.78
CA VAL A 401 16.79 -18.82 8.90
C VAL A 401 15.93 -18.47 10.11
N ILE A 402 16.56 -18.36 11.28
CA ILE A 402 15.92 -17.82 12.49
C ILE A 402 16.57 -16.49 12.81
N GLY A 403 15.82 -15.41 12.63
CA GLY A 403 16.23 -14.08 13.03
C GLY A 403 15.92 -13.82 14.50
N VAL A 404 16.87 -13.24 15.20
CA VAL A 404 16.80 -12.90 16.63
C VAL A 404 16.85 -11.40 16.81
N GLY A 405 15.87 -10.86 17.51
CA GLY A 405 15.83 -9.44 17.88
C GLY A 405 15.69 -9.27 19.37
N HIS A 406 16.59 -8.49 19.95
CA HIS A 406 16.62 -8.19 21.36
C HIS A 406 16.58 -6.68 21.59
N PHE A 407 15.78 -6.24 22.55
CA PHE A 407 15.67 -4.84 22.92
C PHE A 407 15.58 -4.70 24.44
N GLU A 408 16.70 -4.33 25.06
CA GLU A 408 16.86 -4.22 26.50
C GLU A 408 17.61 -2.94 26.91
N PRO A 409 17.13 -1.74 26.57
CA PRO A 409 17.59 -0.54 27.25
C PRO A 409 17.11 -0.54 28.70
N LEU A 410 17.74 0.24 29.59
CA LEU A 410 17.44 0.22 31.03
C LEU A 410 15.94 0.28 31.34
N ARG A 411 15.43 -0.72 32.06
CA ARG A 411 14.00 -0.94 32.41
C ARG A 411 13.08 -1.30 31.27
N HIS A 412 13.62 -1.68 30.12
CA HIS A 412 12.86 -2.27 29.02
C HIS A 412 13.38 -3.68 28.74
N TYR A 413 12.55 -4.54 28.21
CA TYR A 413 12.97 -5.89 27.85
C TYR A 413 12.00 -6.51 26.84
N ALA A 414 12.51 -6.91 25.71
CA ALA A 414 11.80 -7.79 24.78
C ALA A 414 12.80 -8.61 23.94
N GLU A 415 12.54 -9.89 23.79
CA GLU A 415 13.27 -10.76 22.88
C GLU A 415 12.27 -11.48 21.98
N VAL A 416 12.56 -11.53 20.67
CA VAL A 416 11.71 -12.10 19.64
C VAL A 416 12.56 -12.95 18.71
N HIS A 417 12.14 -14.19 18.49
CA HIS A 417 12.75 -15.08 17.51
C HIS A 417 11.75 -15.33 16.38
N LEU A 418 12.12 -15.00 15.15
CA LEU A 418 11.31 -15.16 13.95
C LEU A 418 11.96 -16.15 13.01
N LYS A 419 11.22 -17.18 12.59
CA LYS A 419 11.64 -18.05 11.51
C LYS A 419 11.21 -17.41 10.18
N LEU A 420 12.16 -17.17 9.31
CA LEU A 420 11.96 -16.66 7.95
C LEU A 420 12.11 -17.85 6.99
N GLU A 421 11.10 -18.12 6.18
CA GLU A 421 11.08 -19.22 5.20
C GLU A 421 10.69 -18.69 3.83
N PRO A 422 11.37 -19.11 2.74
CA PRO A 422 10.99 -18.69 1.39
C PRO A 422 9.62 -19.26 0.99
N LEU A 423 8.84 -18.48 0.25
CA LEU A 423 7.60 -18.91 -0.39
C LEU A 423 7.73 -18.86 -1.92
N PRO A 424 6.86 -19.57 -2.64
CA PRO A 424 6.77 -19.42 -4.10
C PRO A 424 6.50 -17.98 -4.51
N ARG A 425 7.00 -17.58 -5.70
CA ARG A 425 6.84 -16.23 -6.25
C ARG A 425 5.37 -15.80 -6.32
N GLY A 426 5.12 -14.52 -6.03
CA GLY A 426 3.78 -13.93 -6.04
C GLY A 426 2.92 -14.26 -4.81
N LYS A 427 3.46 -14.97 -3.80
CA LYS A 427 2.71 -15.28 -2.55
C LYS A 427 2.76 -14.16 -1.52
N GLY A 428 3.66 -13.19 -1.69
CA GLY A 428 3.83 -12.08 -0.76
C GLY A 428 4.27 -12.50 0.63
N LEU A 429 3.90 -11.74 1.65
CA LEU A 429 4.27 -12.00 3.04
C LEU A 429 3.17 -12.73 3.80
N VAL A 430 3.53 -13.82 4.47
CA VAL A 430 2.65 -14.59 5.36
C VAL A 430 3.19 -14.53 6.79
N PHE A 431 2.33 -14.16 7.74
CA PHE A 431 2.70 -14.03 9.15
C PHE A 431 1.93 -15.01 10.01
N GLU A 432 2.66 -15.80 10.81
CA GLU A 432 2.10 -16.81 11.69
C GLU A 432 2.78 -16.81 13.07
N SER A 433 2.15 -17.44 14.05
CA SER A 433 2.76 -17.73 15.34
C SER A 433 2.69 -19.21 15.67
N ASN A 434 3.85 -19.79 15.99
CA ASN A 434 4.00 -21.14 16.53
C ASN A 434 4.60 -21.09 17.95
N CYS A 435 4.58 -19.91 18.59
CA CYS A 435 5.08 -19.73 19.93
C CYS A 435 4.09 -20.30 20.95
N SER A 436 4.60 -21.04 21.97
CA SER A 436 3.76 -21.54 23.04
C SER A 436 3.23 -20.39 23.92
N ASN A 437 2.00 -20.51 24.40
CA ASN A 437 1.45 -19.57 25.38
C ASN A 437 2.18 -19.59 26.73
N ASP A 438 2.88 -20.68 27.03
CA ASP A 438 3.70 -20.82 28.25
C ASP A 438 5.02 -20.02 28.10
N ASP A 439 5.54 -19.88 26.88
CA ASP A 439 6.76 -19.11 26.59
C ASP A 439 6.45 -17.61 26.48
N LEU A 440 5.35 -17.25 25.79
CA LEU A 440 4.92 -15.88 25.59
C LEU A 440 3.39 -15.78 25.56
N ALA A 441 2.81 -14.97 26.44
CA ALA A 441 1.37 -14.79 26.52
C ALA A 441 0.76 -14.32 25.19
N LEU A 442 -0.46 -14.80 24.88
CA LEU A 442 -1.13 -14.59 23.58
C LEU A 442 -1.29 -13.12 23.17
N ASN A 443 -1.50 -12.22 24.14
CA ASN A 443 -1.59 -10.79 23.90
C ASN A 443 -0.30 -10.22 23.27
N TRP A 444 0.87 -10.67 23.75
CA TRP A 444 2.17 -10.27 23.19
C TRP A 444 2.41 -10.89 21.82
N GLN A 445 2.00 -12.14 21.63
CA GLN A 445 2.10 -12.79 20.31
C GLN A 445 1.27 -12.01 19.26
N ASN A 446 0.02 -11.65 19.58
CA ASN A 446 -0.85 -10.86 18.72
C ASN A 446 -0.27 -9.46 18.45
N LEU A 447 0.38 -8.85 19.43
CA LEU A 447 1.05 -7.57 19.27
C LEU A 447 2.24 -7.67 18.30
N ILE A 448 3.07 -8.71 18.42
CA ILE A 448 4.17 -8.97 17.49
C ILE A 448 3.63 -9.16 16.06
N LEU A 449 2.56 -9.95 15.87
CA LEU A 449 1.92 -10.14 14.58
C LEU A 449 1.35 -8.82 14.01
N THR A 450 0.88 -7.93 14.87
CA THR A 450 0.46 -6.58 14.47
C THR A 450 1.66 -5.78 13.99
N HIS A 451 2.78 -5.80 14.73
CA HIS A 451 4.01 -5.09 14.34
C HIS A 451 4.63 -5.61 13.04
N LEU A 452 4.46 -6.90 12.73
CA LEU A 452 4.86 -7.47 11.44
C LEU A 452 4.03 -6.91 10.27
N LYS A 453 2.77 -6.54 10.51
CA LYS A 453 1.83 -6.07 9.48
C LYS A 453 1.79 -4.55 9.32
N GLU A 454 2.22 -3.79 10.33
CA GLU A 454 2.00 -2.34 10.40
C GLU A 454 2.89 -1.53 9.46
N LYS A 455 3.99 -2.11 8.96
CA LYS A 455 4.89 -1.41 8.04
C LYS A 455 5.39 -2.30 6.91
N GLN A 456 5.85 -1.69 5.83
CA GLN A 456 6.58 -2.35 4.77
C GLN A 456 8.03 -2.57 5.22
N HIS A 457 8.44 -3.84 5.40
CA HIS A 457 9.80 -4.18 5.82
C HIS A 457 10.76 -4.08 4.64
N LYS A 458 11.93 -3.51 4.89
CA LYS A 458 13.00 -3.35 3.90
C LYS A 458 13.98 -4.53 3.95
N GLY A 459 14.47 -4.93 2.80
CA GLY A 459 15.54 -5.91 2.65
C GLY A 459 16.93 -5.32 2.96
N VAL A 460 17.96 -6.12 2.82
CA VAL A 460 19.34 -5.80 3.22
C VAL A 460 20.30 -5.57 2.05
N LEU A 461 19.86 -5.85 0.80
CA LEU A 461 20.67 -5.69 -0.40
C LEU A 461 20.63 -4.27 -0.94
N THR A 462 19.41 -3.76 -1.19
CA THR A 462 19.16 -2.44 -1.79
C THR A 462 18.22 -1.58 -0.95
N GLY A 463 17.73 -2.12 0.18
CA GLY A 463 16.67 -1.51 0.97
C GLY A 463 15.29 -1.57 0.33
N SER A 464 15.14 -2.40 -0.70
CA SER A 464 13.85 -2.64 -1.36
C SER A 464 12.90 -3.43 -0.46
N PRO A 465 11.57 -3.35 -0.69
CA PRO A 465 10.61 -4.09 0.10
C PRO A 465 10.81 -5.61 0.00
N ILE A 466 10.67 -6.31 1.12
CA ILE A 466 10.70 -7.79 1.12
C ILE A 466 9.37 -8.38 0.63
N THR A 467 9.43 -9.55 0.00
CA THR A 467 8.27 -10.30 -0.50
C THR A 467 8.53 -11.81 -0.49
N ASP A 468 7.48 -12.60 -0.75
CA ASP A 468 7.53 -14.05 -0.96
C ASP A 468 8.26 -14.81 0.15
N MET A 469 7.90 -14.48 1.39
CA MET A 469 8.40 -15.19 2.56
C MET A 469 7.36 -15.35 3.65
N LYS A 470 7.48 -16.43 4.38
CA LYS A 470 6.70 -16.71 5.57
C LYS A 470 7.54 -16.34 6.80
N ILE A 471 6.99 -15.50 7.65
CA ILE A 471 7.61 -15.07 8.89
C ILE A 471 6.80 -15.63 10.06
N THR A 472 7.39 -16.57 10.79
CA THR A 472 6.74 -17.29 11.89
C THR A 472 7.37 -16.91 13.22
N LEU A 473 6.59 -16.41 14.16
CA LEU A 473 7.04 -16.24 15.54
C LEU A 473 7.25 -17.62 16.18
N VAL A 474 8.48 -17.95 16.54
CA VAL A 474 8.85 -19.25 17.11
C VAL A 474 9.13 -19.19 18.60
N ALA A 475 9.65 -18.07 19.09
CA ALA A 475 9.87 -17.82 20.50
C ALA A 475 9.83 -16.33 20.82
N GLY A 476 9.53 -16.00 22.05
CA GLY A 476 9.59 -14.63 22.54
C GLY A 476 9.62 -14.60 24.06
N LYS A 477 10.17 -13.52 24.64
CA LYS A 477 10.28 -13.37 26.08
C LYS A 477 9.95 -11.95 26.48
N ALA A 478 9.09 -11.85 27.50
CA ALA A 478 8.72 -10.62 28.17
C ALA A 478 9.22 -10.63 29.61
N HIS A 479 9.45 -9.47 30.17
CA HIS A 479 9.74 -9.31 31.59
C HIS A 479 8.54 -8.64 32.31
N LEU A 480 8.05 -9.26 33.39
CA LEU A 480 6.82 -8.85 34.08
C LEU A 480 6.75 -7.37 34.52
N LYS A 481 7.89 -6.70 34.69
CA LYS A 481 7.98 -5.32 35.21
C LYS A 481 8.60 -4.35 34.18
N HIS A 482 9.19 -4.86 33.11
CA HIS A 482 10.04 -4.07 32.23
C HIS A 482 9.68 -4.22 30.75
N THR A 483 8.58 -4.90 30.40
CA THR A 483 8.14 -5.01 29.00
C THR A 483 6.96 -4.10 28.76
N GLU A 484 7.10 -3.24 27.75
CA GLU A 484 6.04 -2.40 27.21
C GLU A 484 5.79 -2.77 25.73
N GLY A 485 4.65 -2.35 25.18
CA GLY A 485 4.28 -2.70 23.80
C GLY A 485 5.29 -2.25 22.75
N GLY A 486 5.91 -1.09 22.95
CA GLY A 486 6.95 -0.54 22.07
C GLY A 486 8.25 -1.35 22.05
N ASP A 487 8.54 -2.12 23.09
CA ASP A 487 9.74 -2.96 23.16
C ASP A 487 9.65 -4.12 22.17
N PHE A 488 8.47 -4.74 22.08
CA PHE A 488 8.21 -5.79 21.10
C PHE A 488 8.27 -5.27 19.67
N ARG A 489 7.85 -4.03 19.41
CA ARG A 489 8.04 -3.40 18.10
C ARG A 489 9.50 -3.35 17.71
N GLN A 490 10.34 -2.86 18.63
CA GLN A 490 11.78 -2.75 18.40
C GLN A 490 12.46 -4.12 18.23
N ALA A 491 12.12 -5.09 19.08
CA ALA A 491 12.66 -6.43 18.98
C ALA A 491 12.22 -7.14 17.69
N THR A 492 10.94 -7.01 17.28
CA THR A 492 10.39 -7.60 16.06
C THR A 492 11.11 -7.08 14.80
N TYR A 493 11.32 -5.77 14.70
CA TYR A 493 11.98 -5.18 13.53
C TYR A 493 13.45 -5.60 13.44
N ARG A 494 14.13 -5.70 14.57
CA ARG A 494 15.52 -6.21 14.64
C ARG A 494 15.59 -7.68 14.28
N ALA A 495 14.64 -8.50 14.74
CA ALA A 495 14.60 -9.93 14.40
C ALA A 495 14.47 -10.16 12.88
N ILE A 496 13.62 -9.39 12.19
CA ILE A 496 13.52 -9.45 10.72
C ILE A 496 14.85 -9.09 10.08
N ARG A 497 15.42 -7.95 10.45
CA ARG A 497 16.63 -7.43 9.82
C ARG A 497 17.86 -8.32 10.08
N GLN A 498 18.01 -8.82 11.30
CA GLN A 498 19.07 -9.76 11.67
C GLN A 498 18.93 -11.08 10.87
N GLY A 499 17.70 -11.62 10.76
CA GLY A 499 17.44 -12.81 9.96
C GLY A 499 17.73 -12.60 8.46
N LEU A 500 17.37 -11.44 7.89
CA LEU A 500 17.68 -11.12 6.49
C LEU A 500 19.21 -10.99 6.23
N LYS A 501 19.99 -10.54 7.22
CA LYS A 501 21.46 -10.50 7.12
C LYS A 501 22.09 -11.90 7.12
N GLU A 502 21.49 -12.86 7.81
CA GLU A 502 21.95 -14.24 7.81
C GLU A 502 21.45 -15.06 6.62
N ALA A 503 20.33 -14.66 6.03
CA ALA A 503 19.73 -15.37 4.92
C ALA A 503 20.50 -15.12 3.61
N GLU A 504 20.40 -16.07 2.70
CA GLU A 504 20.79 -15.87 1.31
C GLU A 504 19.72 -15.02 0.62
N SER A 505 19.86 -13.69 0.76
CA SER A 505 18.95 -12.72 0.18
C SER A 505 19.19 -12.57 -1.32
N ILE A 506 18.12 -12.50 -2.11
CA ILE A 506 18.17 -12.26 -3.56
C ILE A 506 17.32 -11.06 -3.94
N LEU A 507 17.74 -10.37 -4.98
CA LEU A 507 17.04 -9.25 -5.56
C LEU A 507 16.07 -9.73 -6.64
N LEU A 508 14.86 -9.20 -6.61
CA LEU A 508 13.81 -9.44 -7.59
C LEU A 508 13.53 -8.18 -8.39
N GLU A 509 13.38 -8.33 -9.70
CA GLU A 509 12.94 -7.26 -10.58
C GLU A 509 11.63 -7.62 -11.29
N PRO A 510 10.80 -6.62 -11.65
CA PRO A 510 9.57 -6.88 -12.38
C PRO A 510 9.85 -7.30 -13.82
N TYR A 511 9.05 -8.23 -14.33
CA TYR A 511 9.11 -8.74 -15.69
C TYR A 511 7.84 -8.41 -16.46
N TYR A 512 7.99 -8.12 -17.75
CA TYR A 512 6.91 -8.10 -18.70
C TYR A 512 6.71 -9.48 -19.32
N SER A 513 5.46 -9.89 -19.43
CA SER A 513 5.02 -10.83 -20.46
C SER A 513 4.76 -10.01 -21.74
N PHE A 514 5.30 -10.39 -22.86
CA PHE A 514 5.16 -9.64 -24.10
C PHE A 514 4.74 -10.51 -25.29
N GLU A 515 4.07 -9.87 -26.24
CA GLU A 515 3.80 -10.39 -27.58
C GLU A 515 4.31 -9.37 -28.61
N LEU A 516 5.21 -9.82 -29.45
CA LEU A 516 5.76 -9.06 -30.56
C LEU A 516 5.26 -9.63 -31.90
N ILE A 517 4.56 -8.82 -32.68
CA ILE A 517 3.99 -9.20 -33.98
C ILE A 517 4.71 -8.42 -35.05
N ILE A 518 5.42 -9.13 -35.92
CA ILE A 518 6.27 -8.53 -36.97
C ILE A 518 6.24 -9.35 -38.28
N GLU A 519 6.58 -8.69 -39.38
CA GLU A 519 6.81 -9.36 -40.67
C GLU A 519 8.08 -10.23 -40.61
N ASN A 520 8.11 -11.33 -41.31
CA ASN A 520 9.19 -12.33 -41.29
C ASN A 520 10.60 -11.74 -41.56
N GLN A 521 10.70 -10.69 -42.38
CA GLN A 521 11.96 -10.00 -42.66
C GLN A 521 12.64 -9.35 -41.45
N TYR A 522 11.91 -9.04 -40.39
CA TYR A 522 12.41 -8.38 -39.18
C TYR A 522 12.71 -9.35 -38.01
N VAL A 523 12.39 -10.63 -38.17
CA VAL A 523 12.50 -11.63 -37.10
C VAL A 523 13.93 -11.75 -36.56
N SER A 524 14.91 -11.86 -37.43
CA SER A 524 16.32 -12.00 -37.01
C SER A 524 16.81 -10.83 -36.17
N LYS A 525 16.35 -9.58 -36.48
CA LYS A 525 16.68 -8.41 -35.66
C LYS A 525 15.98 -8.46 -34.31
N ALA A 526 14.70 -8.80 -34.32
CA ALA A 526 13.91 -8.89 -33.09
C ALA A 526 14.48 -9.92 -32.13
N LEU A 527 14.86 -11.11 -32.62
CA LEU A 527 15.45 -12.16 -31.79
C LEU A 527 16.78 -11.70 -31.17
N PHE A 528 17.64 -11.06 -31.96
CA PHE A 528 18.90 -10.51 -31.47
C PHE A 528 18.67 -9.43 -30.39
N ASP A 529 17.70 -8.53 -30.59
CA ASP A 529 17.38 -7.49 -29.61
C ASP A 529 16.82 -8.10 -28.33
N LEU A 530 15.91 -9.08 -28.43
CA LEU A 530 15.30 -9.75 -27.28
C LEU A 530 16.31 -10.60 -26.48
N GLU A 531 17.25 -11.27 -27.14
CA GLU A 531 18.36 -11.99 -26.47
C GLU A 531 19.26 -11.03 -25.71
N ASN A 532 19.67 -9.89 -26.31
CA ASN A 532 20.47 -8.87 -25.64
C ASN A 532 19.75 -8.20 -24.47
N LYS A 533 18.42 -8.19 -24.50
CA LYS A 533 17.54 -7.68 -23.43
C LYS A 533 17.19 -8.75 -22.39
N HIS A 534 17.89 -9.87 -22.38
CA HIS A 534 17.72 -10.96 -21.42
C HIS A 534 16.31 -11.55 -21.38
N CYS A 535 15.62 -11.56 -22.51
CA CYS A 535 14.26 -12.12 -22.63
C CYS A 535 14.27 -13.61 -22.88
N THR A 536 13.27 -14.30 -22.35
CA THR A 536 12.93 -15.69 -22.73
C THR A 536 11.71 -15.64 -23.64
N PHE A 537 11.74 -16.35 -24.78
CA PHE A 537 10.65 -16.25 -25.77
C PHE A 537 10.44 -17.53 -26.56
N LYS A 538 9.26 -17.62 -27.18
CA LYS A 538 8.87 -18.67 -28.14
C LYS A 538 8.35 -18.00 -29.40
N ILE A 539 8.58 -18.62 -30.53
CA ILE A 539 8.14 -18.14 -31.85
C ILE A 539 6.93 -18.97 -32.26
N GLU A 540 5.84 -18.31 -32.64
CA GLU A 540 4.66 -18.89 -33.22
C GLU A 540 4.49 -18.30 -34.64
N GLU A 541 4.48 -19.12 -35.69
CA GLU A 541 4.26 -18.68 -37.08
C GLU A 541 2.77 -18.67 -37.37
N ASP A 542 2.25 -17.57 -37.93
CA ASP A 542 0.89 -17.49 -38.42
C ASP A 542 0.86 -17.71 -39.97
N MET A 543 -0.27 -18.22 -40.47
CA MET A 543 -0.47 -18.50 -41.92
C MET A 543 -0.38 -17.25 -42.85
N ASN A 544 -0.36 -16.04 -42.27
CA ASN A 544 -0.40 -14.77 -42.99
C ASN A 544 0.95 -14.06 -43.13
N SER A 545 2.09 -14.76 -43.11
CA SER A 545 3.45 -14.20 -43.13
C SER A 545 3.82 -13.23 -42.01
N LEU A 546 3.02 -13.15 -40.96
CA LEU A 546 3.36 -12.50 -39.70
C LEU A 546 3.95 -13.53 -38.74
N VAL A 547 4.88 -13.09 -37.93
CA VAL A 547 5.49 -13.91 -36.89
C VAL A 547 5.13 -13.33 -35.53
N HIS A 548 4.61 -14.16 -34.66
CA HIS A 548 4.30 -13.83 -33.27
C HIS A 548 5.40 -14.37 -32.38
N ILE A 549 6.06 -13.47 -31.64
CA ILE A 549 7.08 -13.84 -30.66
C ILE A 549 6.51 -13.53 -29.29
N LYS A 550 6.21 -14.55 -28.51
CA LYS A 550 5.71 -14.43 -27.14
C LYS A 550 6.81 -14.77 -26.16
N GLY A 551 6.91 -13.98 -25.09
CA GLY A 551 7.97 -14.19 -24.12
C GLY A 551 7.85 -13.35 -22.86
N GLN A 552 8.91 -13.40 -22.07
CA GLN A 552 9.03 -12.66 -20.81
C GLN A 552 10.41 -12.00 -20.76
N GLY A 553 10.49 -10.82 -20.16
CA GLY A 553 11.76 -10.12 -20.00
C GLY A 553 11.71 -8.99 -18.98
N PRO A 554 12.87 -8.51 -18.50
CA PRO A 554 12.97 -7.47 -17.49
C PRO A 554 12.34 -6.16 -17.98
N VAL A 555 11.53 -5.55 -17.10
CA VAL A 555 10.86 -4.26 -17.42
C VAL A 555 11.87 -3.20 -17.80
N ARG A 556 13.00 -3.10 -17.11
CA ARG A 556 14.02 -2.06 -17.36
C ARG A 556 14.63 -2.12 -18.76
N GLU A 557 14.70 -3.31 -19.34
CA GLU A 557 15.25 -3.53 -20.69
C GLU A 557 14.20 -3.33 -21.79
N LEU A 558 12.92 -3.58 -21.47
CA LEU A 558 11.82 -3.59 -22.44
C LEU A 558 10.98 -2.32 -22.46
N MET A 559 11.11 -1.42 -21.46
CA MET A 559 10.22 -0.25 -21.30
C MET A 559 10.20 0.68 -22.52
N ASP A 560 11.29 0.80 -23.25
CA ASP A 560 11.41 1.63 -24.46
C ASP A 560 11.42 0.83 -25.76
N TYR A 561 11.37 -0.50 -25.69
CA TYR A 561 11.53 -1.37 -26.86
C TYR A 561 10.43 -1.21 -27.92
N GLN A 562 9.23 -0.79 -27.53
CA GLN A 562 8.17 -0.46 -28.47
C GLN A 562 8.60 0.62 -29.49
N LYS A 563 9.38 1.62 -29.05
CA LYS A 563 9.92 2.68 -29.92
C LYS A 563 10.88 2.09 -30.96
N ASP A 564 11.73 1.17 -30.51
CA ASP A 564 12.68 0.47 -31.40
C ASP A 564 11.94 -0.37 -32.44
N VAL A 565 10.90 -1.12 -31.99
CA VAL A 565 10.06 -1.95 -32.87
C VAL A 565 9.40 -1.08 -33.94
N ILE A 566 8.77 0.03 -33.57
CA ILE A 566 8.13 0.96 -34.50
C ILE A 566 9.16 1.50 -35.50
N ALA A 567 10.36 1.83 -35.04
CA ALA A 567 11.42 2.39 -35.87
C ALA A 567 11.90 1.40 -36.96
N TYR A 568 12.29 0.16 -36.60
CA TYR A 568 12.83 -0.79 -37.58
C TYR A 568 11.76 -1.45 -38.43
N THR A 569 10.50 -1.55 -37.97
CA THR A 569 9.38 -2.09 -38.73
C THR A 569 8.66 -1.02 -39.58
N LYS A 570 9.09 0.24 -39.49
CA LYS A 570 8.46 1.38 -40.16
C LYS A 570 6.97 1.52 -39.77
N GLY A 571 6.66 1.29 -38.51
CA GLY A 571 5.32 1.41 -37.95
C GLY A 571 4.39 0.22 -38.16
N LYS A 572 4.87 -0.89 -38.75
CA LYS A 572 4.04 -2.08 -39.02
C LYS A 572 4.12 -3.11 -37.89
N GLY A 573 5.16 -3.10 -37.06
CA GLY A 573 5.32 -4.01 -35.94
C GLY A 573 4.51 -3.56 -34.72
N GLN A 574 4.01 -4.53 -33.97
CA GLN A 574 3.30 -4.30 -32.72
C GLN A 574 4.05 -4.99 -31.59
N PHE A 575 4.29 -4.26 -30.52
CA PHE A 575 4.86 -4.79 -29.27
C PHE A 575 3.87 -4.53 -28.15
N ILE A 576 3.33 -5.58 -27.57
CA ILE A 576 2.32 -5.56 -26.54
C ILE A 576 2.97 -6.18 -25.32
N CYS A 577 2.97 -5.50 -24.18
CA CYS A 577 3.55 -6.01 -22.95
C CYS A 577 2.65 -5.75 -21.76
N GLU A 578 2.71 -6.65 -20.78
CA GLU A 578 2.01 -6.56 -19.50
C GLU A 578 2.95 -6.91 -18.37
N LEU A 579 2.76 -6.28 -17.22
CA LEU A 579 3.47 -6.71 -16.03
C LEU A 579 2.98 -8.10 -15.61
N GLU A 580 3.89 -9.05 -15.52
CA GLU A 580 3.53 -10.42 -15.12
C GLU A 580 3.76 -10.64 -13.62
N ASP A 581 5.01 -10.67 -13.22
CA ASP A 581 5.42 -10.89 -11.82
C ASP A 581 6.87 -10.42 -11.63
N TYR A 582 7.42 -10.67 -10.44
CA TYR A 582 8.79 -10.41 -10.09
C TYR A 582 9.63 -11.68 -10.24
N HIS A 583 10.73 -11.59 -10.99
CA HIS A 583 11.71 -12.64 -11.19
C HIS A 583 13.07 -12.25 -10.62
N GLU A 584 13.99 -13.21 -10.51
CA GLU A 584 15.34 -12.94 -10.04
C GLU A 584 16.06 -11.96 -10.97
N CYS A 585 16.71 -10.96 -10.38
CA CYS A 585 17.47 -9.97 -11.13
C CYS A 585 18.71 -10.62 -11.74
N PHE A 586 18.86 -10.53 -13.05
CA PHE A 586 19.94 -11.21 -13.77
C PHE A 586 21.33 -10.63 -13.51
N ASP A 587 21.44 -9.38 -13.11
CA ASP A 587 22.69 -8.67 -12.77
C ASP A 587 22.62 -8.02 -11.39
N GLN A 588 22.10 -8.77 -10.39
CA GLN A 588 21.85 -8.26 -9.05
C GLN A 588 23.05 -7.57 -8.42
N ASP A 589 24.28 -8.08 -8.62
CA ASP A 589 25.50 -7.51 -8.03
C ASP A 589 25.74 -6.08 -8.50
N LYS A 590 25.53 -5.82 -9.79
CA LYS A 590 25.61 -4.48 -10.37
C LYS A 590 24.57 -3.53 -9.80
N VAL A 591 23.34 -4.00 -9.67
CA VAL A 591 22.22 -3.20 -9.12
C VAL A 591 22.48 -2.88 -7.64
N ILE A 592 23.00 -3.83 -6.86
CA ILE A 592 23.37 -3.63 -5.46
C ILE A 592 24.48 -2.56 -5.34
N GLU A 593 25.53 -2.65 -6.16
CA GLU A 593 26.59 -1.64 -6.19
C GLU A 593 26.04 -0.24 -6.55
N GLU A 594 25.20 -0.15 -7.59
CA GLU A 594 24.60 1.11 -8.04
C GLU A 594 23.65 1.74 -7.00
N SER A 595 22.99 0.91 -6.17
CA SER A 595 22.07 1.38 -5.14
C SER A 595 22.76 2.15 -4.02
N ASN A 596 24.03 1.87 -3.77
CA ASN A 596 24.85 2.40 -2.66
C ASN A 596 24.15 2.27 -1.29
N TYR A 597 23.27 1.28 -1.12
CA TYR A 597 22.53 1.06 0.12
C TYR A 597 23.41 0.30 1.12
N ASP A 598 23.61 0.89 2.29
CA ASP A 598 24.27 0.23 3.41
C ASP A 598 23.24 -0.11 4.49
N SER A 599 22.92 -1.40 4.62
CA SER A 599 21.93 -1.90 5.57
C SER A 599 22.31 -1.69 7.03
N GLU A 600 23.62 -1.50 7.33
CA GLU A 600 24.11 -1.26 8.68
C GLU A 600 24.11 0.23 9.03
N ALA A 601 24.20 1.08 8.02
CA ALA A 601 24.05 2.53 8.17
C ALA A 601 22.58 3.00 8.26
N ASP A 602 21.62 2.16 7.97
CA ASP A 602 20.16 2.49 8.04
C ASP A 602 19.69 2.50 9.50
N LEU A 603 19.74 3.66 10.12
CA LEU A 603 19.34 3.86 11.52
C LEU A 603 17.84 3.62 11.75
N ASN A 604 17.00 3.77 10.73
CA ASN A 604 15.55 3.54 10.81
C ASN A 604 15.20 2.05 10.77
N ASN A 605 16.12 1.22 10.24
CA ASN A 605 15.95 -0.22 10.13
C ASN A 605 17.22 -0.96 10.63
N PRO A 606 17.52 -0.88 11.93
CA PRO A 606 18.75 -1.42 12.48
C PRO A 606 18.82 -2.95 12.35
N THR A 607 19.98 -3.47 12.02
CA THR A 607 20.25 -4.90 11.86
C THR A 607 20.67 -5.57 13.18
N GLY A 608 21.33 -4.85 14.07
CA GLY A 608 21.75 -5.34 15.38
C GLY A 608 20.72 -5.10 16.49
N SER A 609 21.04 -5.55 17.70
CA SER A 609 20.16 -5.53 18.86
C SER A 609 20.72 -4.70 20.01
N ILE A 610 19.90 -4.42 21.01
CA ILE A 610 20.28 -3.66 22.20
C ILE A 610 20.16 -4.59 23.40
N PHE A 611 21.26 -4.83 24.09
CA PHE A 611 21.36 -5.61 25.33
C PHE A 611 21.70 -4.71 26.51
N CYS A 612 21.53 -5.22 27.72
CA CYS A 612 21.82 -4.47 28.94
C CYS A 612 22.87 -5.20 29.78
N GLU A 613 23.95 -4.52 30.11
CA GLU A 613 24.96 -5.01 31.06
C GLU A 613 25.28 -3.92 32.10
N HIS A 614 25.34 -4.32 33.35
CA HIS A 614 25.56 -3.39 34.48
C HIS A 614 24.62 -2.16 34.52
N GLY A 615 23.38 -2.31 34.00
CA GLY A 615 22.39 -1.24 33.97
C GLY A 615 22.57 -0.21 32.85
N ALA A 616 23.40 -0.50 31.84
CA ALA A 616 23.57 0.30 30.64
C ALA A 616 23.25 -0.52 29.39
N GLY A 617 22.41 0.06 28.50
CA GLY A 617 22.16 -0.54 27.19
C GLY A 617 23.37 -0.42 26.27
N TYR A 618 23.74 -1.47 25.58
CA TYR A 618 24.79 -1.48 24.56
C TYR A 618 24.31 -2.16 23.29
N PHE A 619 24.86 -1.72 22.16
CA PHE A 619 24.53 -2.24 20.85
C PHE A 619 25.38 -3.47 20.53
N VAL A 620 24.73 -4.53 20.06
CA VAL A 620 25.35 -5.77 19.57
C VAL A 620 25.08 -5.86 18.07
N PRO A 621 26.12 -5.98 17.21
CA PRO A 621 25.95 -6.12 15.77
C PRO A 621 25.24 -7.43 15.42
N TRP A 622 24.66 -7.50 14.21
CA TRP A 622 23.75 -8.58 13.80
C TRP A 622 24.36 -9.98 13.85
N ASP A 623 25.65 -10.11 13.59
CA ASP A 623 26.42 -11.35 13.57
C ASP A 623 26.70 -11.89 14.98
N GLU A 624 26.74 -11.02 15.99
CA GLU A 624 26.99 -11.41 17.39
C GLU A 624 25.69 -11.58 18.20
N VAL A 625 24.51 -11.16 17.69
CA VAL A 625 23.24 -11.18 18.44
C VAL A 625 22.91 -12.55 19.02
N LYS A 626 23.18 -13.62 18.27
CA LYS A 626 22.88 -15.00 18.73
C LYS A 626 23.78 -15.49 19.85
N GLU A 627 24.95 -14.92 20.04
CA GLU A 627 25.85 -15.23 21.15
C GLU A 627 25.36 -14.59 22.46
N HIS A 628 24.62 -13.48 22.35
CA HIS A 628 24.09 -12.69 23.48
C HIS A 628 22.62 -12.97 23.81
N MET A 629 21.86 -13.71 23.00
CA MET A 629 20.44 -13.97 23.20
C MET A 629 20.15 -14.69 24.51
N HIS A 630 19.01 -14.40 25.11
CA HIS A 630 18.58 -14.99 26.39
C HIS A 630 17.74 -16.26 26.25
N LEU A 631 17.12 -16.47 25.05
CA LEU A 631 16.37 -17.68 24.72
C LEU A 631 17.22 -18.58 23.84
N GLN A 632 17.17 -19.88 24.08
CA GLN A 632 17.78 -20.86 23.16
C GLN A 632 16.94 -21.01 21.91
N ILE A 633 17.59 -21.16 20.76
CA ILE A 633 16.92 -21.46 19.48
C ILE A 633 16.30 -22.85 19.60
N LYS A 634 14.97 -22.93 19.53
CA LYS A 634 14.25 -24.19 19.45
C LYS A 634 14.31 -24.68 18.00
N GLU A 635 15.09 -25.71 17.70
CA GLU A 635 14.96 -26.43 16.43
C GLU A 635 13.57 -27.09 16.40
N ALA A 636 12.82 -26.80 15.34
CA ALA A 636 11.50 -27.37 15.14
C ALA A 636 11.63 -28.86 14.86
N ASN A 637 11.50 -29.70 15.89
CA ASN A 637 11.22 -31.11 15.72
C ASN A 637 9.87 -31.25 14.99
N SER A 638 9.91 -31.86 13.82
CA SER A 638 8.75 -32.23 13.03
C SER A 638 7.87 -33.22 13.79
N SER A 639 6.91 -32.74 14.56
CA SER A 639 5.79 -33.53 15.04
C SER A 639 4.51 -32.79 14.71
N SER A 640 3.78 -33.38 13.76
CA SER A 640 2.47 -32.98 13.31
C SER A 640 1.47 -32.82 14.46
N TYR A 641 1.01 -31.57 14.64
CA TYR A 641 -0.31 -31.32 15.19
C TYR A 641 -0.99 -30.25 14.33
N THR A 642 -1.82 -30.72 13.43
CA THR A 642 -2.82 -29.91 12.72
C THR A 642 -3.95 -29.60 13.68
N SER A 643 -4.02 -28.34 14.13
CA SER A 643 -5.29 -27.76 14.58
C SER A 643 -5.51 -26.43 13.87
N TYR A 644 -6.33 -26.49 12.83
CA TYR A 644 -6.89 -25.31 12.20
C TYR A 644 -7.82 -24.61 13.19
N VAL A 645 -7.42 -23.45 13.71
CA VAL A 645 -8.34 -22.51 14.35
C VAL A 645 -8.35 -21.25 13.51
N LYS A 646 -9.36 -21.15 12.65
CA LYS A 646 -9.75 -19.86 12.06
C LYS A 646 -10.35 -19.01 13.18
N HIS A 647 -9.61 -18.07 13.70
CA HIS A 647 -10.15 -16.97 14.50
C HIS A 647 -10.11 -15.68 13.68
N THR A 648 -11.27 -15.30 13.19
CA THR A 648 -11.58 -13.90 12.87
C THR A 648 -11.65 -13.15 14.22
N VAL A 649 -10.64 -12.33 14.48
CA VAL A 649 -10.64 -11.49 15.68
C VAL A 649 -11.54 -10.29 15.39
N HIS A 650 -12.66 -10.19 16.13
CA HIS A 650 -13.55 -9.04 16.09
C HIS A 650 -12.84 -7.82 16.70
N GLU A 651 -12.90 -6.69 16.00
CA GLU A 651 -12.34 -5.39 16.41
C GLU A 651 -12.84 -4.89 17.77
N GLU A 652 -14.00 -5.36 18.22
CA GLU A 652 -14.57 -5.06 19.54
C GLU A 652 -13.80 -5.69 20.71
N GLU A 653 -13.11 -6.81 20.49
CA GLU A 653 -12.28 -7.43 21.53
C GLU A 653 -10.95 -6.67 21.70
N LEU A 654 -10.39 -6.13 20.61
CA LEU A 654 -9.22 -5.25 20.67
C LEU A 654 -9.51 -3.95 21.41
N LYS A 655 -10.70 -3.35 21.22
CA LYS A 655 -11.13 -2.15 21.96
C LYS A 655 -11.35 -2.44 23.45
N LYS A 656 -11.80 -3.62 23.83
CA LYS A 656 -11.96 -4.03 25.23
C LYS A 656 -10.61 -4.20 25.93
N VAL A 657 -9.60 -4.73 25.23
CA VAL A 657 -8.24 -4.87 25.77
C VAL A 657 -7.57 -3.49 25.93
N PHE A 658 -7.75 -2.58 24.99
CA PHE A 658 -7.26 -1.19 25.11
C PHE A 658 -7.88 -0.42 26.27
N ASN A 659 -9.16 -0.62 26.53
CA ASN A 659 -9.88 0.02 27.65
C ASN A 659 -9.58 -0.61 29.02
N SER A 660 -9.09 -1.85 29.08
CA SER A 660 -8.70 -2.50 30.35
C SER A 660 -7.28 -2.14 30.82
N LEU A 661 -6.45 -1.53 29.92
CA LEU A 661 -5.10 -1.08 30.27
C LEU A 661 -5.05 0.35 30.83
N GLY A 662 -6.16 1.05 30.88
CA GLY A 662 -6.29 2.39 31.43
C GLY A 662 -7.13 2.45 32.69
N GLY A 663 -6.60 2.05 33.86
CA GLY A 663 -7.27 2.43 35.09
C GLY A 663 -6.93 1.61 36.34
N ASN A 664 -6.34 2.32 37.28
CA ASN A 664 -6.33 2.09 38.73
C ASN A 664 -5.14 1.39 39.39
N ASN A 665 -4.14 2.23 39.68
CA ASN A 665 -3.24 2.01 40.82
C ASN A 665 -4.01 2.16 42.17
N LYS A 666 -4.23 1.08 42.90
CA LYS A 666 -4.40 1.11 44.34
C LYS A 666 -3.22 0.42 44.97
N LYS A 667 -2.58 1.19 45.87
CA LYS A 667 -1.49 0.79 46.73
C LYS A 667 -1.87 -0.43 47.58
N ALA A 668 -0.97 -1.38 47.70
CA ALA A 668 -0.93 -2.32 48.84
C ALA A 668 0.50 -2.39 49.40
N GLU A 669 0.57 -2.28 50.69
CA GLU A 669 1.78 -2.16 51.53
C GLU A 669 2.56 -3.47 51.66
N LYS A 670 3.83 -3.28 52.06
CA LYS A 670 4.90 -4.26 52.24
C LYS A 670 4.59 -5.38 53.27
N PRO A 671 5.41 -6.47 53.28
CA PRO A 671 6.30 -6.63 54.45
C PRO A 671 7.77 -6.93 54.14
N ILE A 672 8.57 -6.41 55.04
CA ILE A 672 10.02 -6.49 55.16
C ILE A 672 10.44 -7.92 55.55
N LYS A 673 11.51 -8.48 54.97
CA LYS A 673 12.36 -9.49 55.65
C LYS A 673 13.85 -9.29 55.36
N LYS A 674 14.54 -9.51 56.44
CA LYS A 674 15.89 -9.21 56.90
C LYS A 674 17.07 -9.78 56.04
N LYS A 675 18.17 -9.05 56.18
CA LYS A 675 19.56 -9.27 55.77
C LYS A 675 20.13 -10.59 56.26
N THR A 676 21.06 -11.16 55.46
CA THR A 676 22.22 -11.88 56.02
C THR A 676 23.46 -11.38 55.31
N LYS A 677 24.45 -10.98 56.13
CA LYS A 677 25.81 -10.56 55.74
C LYS A 677 26.63 -11.80 55.39
N VAL A 678 27.50 -11.67 54.39
CA VAL A 678 28.77 -12.41 54.37
C VAL A 678 29.86 -11.40 53.98
N ASP A 679 30.83 -11.24 54.94
CA ASP A 679 32.05 -10.47 54.79
C ASP A 679 33.05 -11.24 53.92
N LEU A 680 33.69 -10.56 53.01
CA LEU A 680 35.05 -10.90 52.52
C LEU A 680 35.82 -9.62 52.27
N ASN A 681 36.81 -9.38 53.15
CA ASN A 681 37.86 -8.39 53.01
C ASN A 681 38.76 -8.68 51.79
N LEU A 682 39.02 -7.67 50.98
CA LEU A 682 40.33 -7.55 50.26
C LEU A 682 40.62 -6.08 49.90
N ASN A 683 41.61 -5.60 50.57
CA ASN A 683 42.60 -4.54 50.31
C ASN A 683 42.27 -3.33 49.41
N GLN A 684 42.36 -2.22 50.08
CA GLN A 684 42.43 -0.84 49.64
C GLN A 684 43.32 -0.61 48.40
N ILE A 685 42.64 -0.12 47.32
CA ILE A 685 43.27 0.80 46.39
C ILE A 685 42.35 2.03 46.39
N HIS A 686 42.91 3.18 46.79
CA HIS A 686 42.25 4.48 46.71
C HIS A 686 42.06 4.81 45.22
N ILE A 687 40.87 4.65 44.70
CA ILE A 687 40.37 5.29 43.47
C ILE A 687 39.44 6.40 43.96
N GLU A 688 39.78 7.62 43.67
CA GLU A 688 38.84 8.74 43.84
C GLU A 688 37.53 8.41 43.11
N ASP A 689 36.45 8.31 43.85
CA ASP A 689 35.09 8.09 43.33
C ASP A 689 34.72 9.27 42.43
N LYS A 690 34.95 9.15 41.12
CA LYS A 690 34.36 10.07 40.16
C LYS A 690 32.87 9.89 40.13
N LYS A 691 32.16 10.98 40.43
CA LYS A 691 30.68 11.00 40.29
C LYS A 691 30.26 10.62 38.86
N PRO A 692 29.21 9.82 38.69
CA PRO A 692 28.68 9.52 37.35
C PRO A 692 28.24 10.78 36.62
N GLU A 693 28.45 10.84 35.32
CA GLU A 693 28.08 11.99 34.49
C GLU A 693 26.56 12.01 34.20
N CYS A 694 25.97 13.21 34.22
CA CYS A 694 24.59 13.41 33.82
C CYS A 694 24.46 14.67 32.95
N LEU A 695 23.78 14.51 31.79
CA LEU A 695 23.53 15.58 30.83
C LEU A 695 22.05 15.98 30.89
N MET A 696 21.80 17.26 31.14
CA MET A 696 20.46 17.84 31.05
C MET A 696 20.33 18.64 29.75
N ILE A 697 19.19 18.52 29.08
CA ILE A 697 18.96 19.14 27.76
C ILE A 697 17.63 19.87 27.76
N ASP A 698 17.63 21.11 27.36
CA ASP A 698 16.42 21.83 27.01
C ASP A 698 15.98 21.41 25.58
N GLY A 699 14.89 20.65 25.52
CA GLY A 699 14.42 20.03 24.28
C GLY A 699 14.00 21.05 23.21
N TYR A 700 13.24 22.09 23.62
CA TYR A 700 12.80 23.07 22.63
C TYR A 700 13.94 24.00 22.19
N ASN A 701 14.88 24.33 23.05
CA ASN A 701 16.07 25.06 22.63
C ASN A 701 16.85 24.29 21.56
N MET A 702 17.00 22.96 21.70
CA MET A 702 17.65 22.13 20.69
C MET A 702 16.84 22.07 19.39
N ILE A 703 15.52 21.90 19.46
CA ILE A 703 14.64 21.85 18.27
C ILE A 703 14.70 23.14 17.47
N TYR A 704 14.76 24.30 18.13
CA TYR A 704 14.78 25.59 17.42
C TYR A 704 16.17 26.04 17.00
N ASP A 705 17.23 25.45 17.52
CA ASP A 705 18.62 25.81 17.22
C ASP A 705 19.24 24.89 16.13
N TRP A 706 18.88 23.61 16.12
CA TRP A 706 19.33 22.66 15.08
C TRP A 706 18.48 22.84 13.84
N GLN A 707 19.10 23.20 12.71
CA GLN A 707 18.40 23.64 11.50
C GLN A 707 17.43 22.57 10.97
N ASP A 708 17.84 21.33 10.97
CA ASP A 708 17.03 20.19 10.51
C ASP A 708 15.80 19.93 11.41
N LEU A 709 15.95 19.98 12.73
CA LEU A 709 14.83 19.84 13.66
C LEU A 709 13.87 21.06 13.62
N LYS A 710 14.42 22.24 13.41
CA LYS A 710 13.65 23.47 13.23
C LYS A 710 12.75 23.41 12.01
N ASP A 711 13.24 22.81 10.93
CA ASP A 711 12.45 22.67 9.71
C ASP A 711 11.34 21.64 9.88
N ILE A 712 11.58 20.55 10.59
CA ILE A 712 10.55 19.57 10.98
C ILE A 712 9.50 20.25 11.88
N ALA A 713 9.93 21.04 12.86
CA ALA A 713 9.04 21.72 13.82
C ALA A 713 8.10 22.73 13.18
N LYS A 714 8.46 23.30 12.02
CA LYS A 714 7.55 24.16 11.24
C LYS A 714 6.34 23.41 10.69
N VAL A 715 6.51 22.12 10.42
CA VAL A 715 5.45 21.25 9.88
C VAL A 715 4.70 20.55 11.01
N ASN A 716 5.41 19.90 11.91
CA ASN A 716 4.86 19.20 13.07
C ASN A 716 5.86 19.22 14.23
N ILE A 717 5.49 19.88 15.30
CA ILE A 717 6.33 19.99 16.51
C ILE A 717 6.46 18.65 17.25
N GLU A 718 5.49 17.74 17.12
CA GLU A 718 5.53 16.41 17.74
C GLU A 718 6.58 15.53 17.05
N SER A 719 6.61 15.54 15.72
CA SER A 719 7.63 14.85 14.94
C SER A 719 9.04 15.35 15.24
N ALA A 720 9.21 16.66 15.44
CA ALA A 720 10.50 17.23 15.82
C ALA A 720 10.94 16.80 17.23
N ARG A 721 10.00 16.65 18.17
CA ARG A 721 10.28 16.12 19.52
C ARG A 721 10.72 14.65 19.46
N ASP A 722 9.98 13.84 18.72
CA ASP A 722 10.29 12.42 18.57
C ASP A 722 11.66 12.20 17.92
N GLU A 723 11.99 12.97 16.90
CA GLU A 723 13.30 12.92 16.24
C GLU A 723 14.42 13.37 17.21
N LEU A 724 14.24 14.43 17.98
CA LEU A 724 15.21 14.82 19.00
C LEU A 724 15.40 13.71 20.04
N ILE A 725 14.30 13.14 20.54
CA ILE A 725 14.32 12.04 21.53
C ILE A 725 15.12 10.87 20.96
N ASN A 726 14.91 10.48 19.71
CA ASN A 726 15.63 9.40 19.06
C ASN A 726 17.14 9.68 18.95
N ARG A 727 17.53 10.87 18.54
CA ARG A 727 18.94 11.27 18.44
C ARG A 727 19.65 11.30 19.78
N ILE A 728 18.98 11.80 20.80
CA ILE A 728 19.51 11.87 22.16
C ILE A 728 19.56 10.49 22.81
N SER A 729 18.59 9.62 22.55
CA SER A 729 18.61 8.23 22.99
C SER A 729 19.83 7.47 22.44
N ASN A 730 20.10 7.64 21.12
CA ASN A 730 21.30 7.06 20.52
C ASN A 730 22.60 7.60 21.11
N TYR A 731 22.67 8.92 21.34
CA TYR A 731 23.83 9.55 21.97
C TYR A 731 24.05 9.06 23.40
N GLN A 732 22.97 8.92 24.19
CA GLN A 732 22.98 8.41 25.55
C GLN A 732 23.50 6.97 25.60
N GLY A 733 22.98 6.07 24.73
CA GLY A 733 23.42 4.69 24.65
C GLY A 733 24.92 4.54 24.36
N TYR A 734 25.46 5.36 23.43
CA TYR A 734 26.91 5.36 23.11
C TYR A 734 27.78 5.90 24.27
N LYS A 735 27.37 7.00 24.88
CA LYS A 735 28.14 7.67 25.95
C LYS A 735 28.02 7.00 27.31
N ARG A 736 27.00 6.17 27.51
CA ARG A 736 26.66 5.48 28.78
C ARG A 736 26.49 6.45 29.97
N ILE A 737 25.97 7.64 29.70
CA ILE A 737 25.71 8.67 30.71
C ILE A 737 24.21 8.76 30.99
N LYS A 738 23.82 9.32 32.13
CA LYS A 738 22.41 9.67 32.39
C LYS A 738 22.08 10.93 31.60
N VAL A 739 20.92 10.94 30.90
CA VAL A 739 20.42 12.10 30.18
C VAL A 739 19.02 12.47 30.67
N ILE A 740 18.74 13.76 30.85
CA ILE A 740 17.45 14.29 31.24
C ILE A 740 17.07 15.31 30.17
N LEU A 741 16.04 14.98 29.36
CA LEU A 741 15.54 15.85 28.31
C LEU A 741 14.24 16.51 28.80
N VAL A 742 14.22 17.85 28.81
CA VAL A 742 13.11 18.62 29.40
C VAL A 742 12.39 19.39 28.29
N PHE A 743 11.08 19.29 28.25
CA PHE A 743 10.20 20.05 27.33
C PHE A 743 9.22 20.91 28.13
N ASP A 744 8.97 22.13 27.65
CA ASP A 744 7.94 23.00 28.19
C ASP A 744 6.52 22.44 27.95
N GLY A 745 5.79 22.25 29.04
CA GLY A 745 4.40 21.77 29.00
C GLY A 745 3.34 22.87 28.85
N TYR A 746 3.74 24.16 28.76
CA TYR A 746 2.78 25.30 28.80
C TYR A 746 1.84 25.36 27.59
N ARG A 747 2.15 24.70 26.48
CA ARG A 747 1.30 24.69 25.27
C ARG A 747 0.12 23.71 25.34
N VAL A 748 0.05 22.87 26.35
CA VAL A 748 -1.07 21.91 26.53
C VAL A 748 -1.88 22.35 27.74
N LYS A 749 -3.09 22.90 27.53
CA LYS A 749 -4.00 23.32 28.59
C LYS A 749 -4.28 22.13 29.54
N ASN A 750 -4.12 22.35 30.88
CA ASN A 750 -4.32 21.38 31.95
C ASN A 750 -3.26 20.25 32.03
N ASN A 751 -2.06 20.43 31.49
CA ASN A 751 -0.98 19.46 31.67
C ASN A 751 -0.50 19.44 33.12
N VAL A 752 -0.67 18.30 33.79
CA VAL A 752 -0.25 18.08 35.21
C VAL A 752 1.28 17.83 35.29
N GLY A 753 1.97 17.80 34.16
CA GLY A 753 3.35 17.35 34.02
C GLY A 753 3.44 15.84 33.84
N SER A 754 4.28 15.38 32.93
CA SER A 754 4.54 13.96 32.70
C SER A 754 6.03 13.66 32.71
N HIS A 755 6.38 12.48 33.19
CA HIS A 755 7.75 11.99 33.23
C HIS A 755 7.79 10.60 32.61
N PHE A 756 8.53 10.49 31.52
CA PHE A 756 8.77 9.25 30.81
C PHE A 756 10.23 8.86 30.98
N ASN A 757 10.48 7.61 31.26
CA ASN A 757 11.84 7.09 31.38
C ASN A 757 12.09 6.08 30.26
N GLN A 758 13.09 6.35 29.42
CA GLN A 758 13.56 5.44 28.38
C GLN A 758 15.03 5.08 28.68
N GLY A 759 15.22 4.05 29.47
CA GLY A 759 16.55 3.64 29.90
C GLY A 759 17.24 4.67 30.79
N ASN A 760 18.44 5.12 30.41
CA ASN A 760 19.15 6.22 31.09
C ASN A 760 18.73 7.59 30.58
N LEU A 761 17.68 7.70 29.75
CA LEU A 761 17.08 8.93 29.26
C LEU A 761 15.76 9.20 29.98
N ASP A 762 15.72 10.24 30.78
CA ASP A 762 14.48 10.77 31.38
C ASP A 762 13.92 11.86 30.48
N ILE A 763 12.67 11.73 30.02
CA ILE A 763 11.95 12.74 29.23
C ILE A 763 10.90 13.36 30.14
N ILE A 764 11.00 14.68 30.32
CA ILE A 764 10.17 15.42 31.28
C ILE A 764 9.41 16.51 30.54
N TYR A 765 8.09 16.49 30.65
CA TYR A 765 7.22 17.60 30.26
C TYR A 765 6.83 18.37 31.51
N THR A 766 7.19 19.65 31.56
CA THR A 766 6.93 20.49 32.75
C THR A 766 5.42 20.73 32.95
N LYS A 767 5.04 21.15 34.13
CA LYS A 767 3.65 21.52 34.45
C LYS A 767 3.29 22.84 33.72
N TYR A 768 2.00 23.07 33.51
CA TYR A 768 1.49 24.26 32.80
C TYR A 768 2.08 25.63 33.26
N ASN A 769 2.45 25.76 34.51
CA ASN A 769 3.03 27.00 35.08
C ASN A 769 4.54 26.92 35.34
N GLN A 770 5.24 25.96 34.80
CA GLN A 770 6.67 25.75 35.03
C GLN A 770 7.40 25.69 33.69
N SER A 771 8.33 26.58 33.44
CA SER A 771 9.20 26.54 32.25
C SER A 771 10.24 25.43 32.39
N ALA A 772 10.77 24.94 31.24
CA ALA A 772 11.90 24.01 31.20
C ALA A 772 13.11 24.58 31.94
N ASP A 773 13.35 25.87 31.79
CA ASP A 773 14.41 26.63 32.44
C ASP A 773 14.34 26.54 33.97
N SER A 774 13.19 26.86 34.53
CA SER A 774 12.94 26.79 35.97
C SER A 774 13.06 25.36 36.50
N TYR A 775 12.67 24.34 35.72
CA TYR A 775 12.85 22.96 36.07
C TYR A 775 14.32 22.56 36.08
N ILE A 776 15.09 22.94 35.02
CA ILE A 776 16.52 22.63 34.87
C ILE A 776 17.30 23.26 36.03
N GLU A 777 17.07 24.52 36.35
CA GLU A 777 17.77 25.22 37.44
C GLU A 777 17.56 24.50 38.81
N LYS A 778 16.33 24.13 39.13
CA LYS A 778 16.01 23.36 40.34
C LYS A 778 16.66 21.98 40.33
N ALA A 779 16.58 21.26 39.23
CA ALA A 779 17.13 19.91 39.11
C ALA A 779 18.68 19.91 39.19
N VAL A 780 19.36 20.96 38.66
CA VAL A 780 20.81 21.13 38.83
C VAL A 780 21.16 21.25 40.30
N HIS A 781 20.44 22.02 41.08
CA HIS A 781 20.69 22.16 42.52
C HIS A 781 20.53 20.81 43.24
N ASP A 782 19.53 20.02 42.92
CA ASP A 782 19.22 18.75 43.62
C ASP A 782 20.17 17.62 43.20
N LEU A 783 20.59 17.57 41.93
CA LEU A 783 21.37 16.47 41.34
C LEU A 783 22.90 16.64 41.48
N LYS A 784 23.42 17.85 41.66
CA LYS A 784 24.88 18.13 41.78
C LYS A 784 25.59 17.32 42.84
N LYS A 785 24.89 16.86 43.87
CA LYS A 785 25.49 16.02 44.93
C LYS A 785 25.75 14.60 44.47
N LYS A 786 24.98 14.10 43.45
CA LYS A 786 25.02 12.72 42.99
C LYS A 786 25.78 12.56 41.66
N TYR A 787 25.74 13.58 40.82
CA TYR A 787 26.27 13.52 39.45
C TYR A 787 27.23 14.67 39.16
N GLU A 788 28.14 14.45 38.22
CA GLU A 788 28.86 15.51 37.51
C GLU A 788 27.93 16.02 36.40
N LEU A 789 27.37 17.23 36.58
CA LEU A 789 26.29 17.74 35.73
C LEU A 789 26.82 18.58 34.55
N SER A 790 26.28 18.28 33.38
CA SER A 790 26.40 19.12 32.17
C SER A 790 25.00 19.55 31.72
N VAL A 791 24.85 20.79 31.28
CA VAL A 791 23.56 21.32 30.79
C VAL A 791 23.72 21.90 29.40
N ALA A 792 22.85 21.46 28.49
CA ALA A 792 22.78 21.95 27.10
C ALA A 792 21.57 22.85 26.91
N THR A 793 21.82 24.13 26.66
CA THR A 793 20.82 25.18 26.38
C THR A 793 21.45 26.32 25.58
N SER A 794 20.64 26.98 24.75
CA SER A 794 21.03 28.20 23.99
C SER A 794 20.75 29.49 24.77
N ASP A 795 19.98 29.44 25.87
CA ASP A 795 19.62 30.64 26.63
C ASP A 795 20.78 31.13 27.49
N GLY A 796 21.21 32.37 27.20
CA GLY A 796 22.34 33.01 27.90
C GLY A 796 22.10 33.29 29.39
N LEU A 797 20.86 33.51 29.81
CA LEU A 797 20.54 33.74 31.21
C LEU A 797 20.69 32.50 32.05
N ILE A 798 20.21 31.38 31.53
CA ILE A 798 20.28 30.07 32.16
C ILE A 798 21.74 29.62 32.23
N GLN A 799 22.54 29.88 31.21
CA GLN A 799 23.96 29.54 31.16
C GLN A 799 24.74 30.14 32.32
N ASN A 800 24.43 31.37 32.71
CA ASN A 800 25.07 32.03 33.86
C ASN A 800 24.63 31.44 35.20
N ALA A 801 23.34 31.08 35.35
CA ALA A 801 22.81 30.44 36.55
C ALA A 801 23.38 29.02 36.75
N ILE A 802 23.59 28.26 35.67
CA ILE A 802 24.16 26.92 35.67
C ILE A 802 25.63 26.93 36.12
N LEU A 803 26.42 27.90 35.58
CA LEU A 803 27.84 28.05 35.95
C LEU A 803 27.97 28.46 37.44
N ALA A 804 27.11 29.34 37.92
CA ALA A 804 27.08 29.73 39.34
C ALA A 804 26.74 28.53 40.30
N ASN A 805 26.01 27.57 39.82
CA ASN A 805 25.66 26.33 40.51
C ASN A 805 26.69 25.20 40.32
N GLY A 806 27.80 25.39 39.62
CA GLY A 806 28.90 24.44 39.49
C GLY A 806 28.66 23.31 38.50
N ALA A 807 27.70 23.45 37.54
CA ALA A 807 27.51 22.52 36.43
C ALA A 807 28.27 22.98 35.18
N LYS A 808 28.65 22.04 34.31
CA LYS A 808 29.30 22.34 33.04
C LYS A 808 28.27 22.80 32.00
N ARG A 809 28.63 23.80 31.22
CA ARG A 809 27.82 24.29 30.10
C ARG A 809 28.18 23.56 28.81
N ILE A 810 27.15 23.22 28.00
CA ILE A 810 27.27 22.78 26.62
C ILE A 810 26.33 23.66 25.79
N SER A 811 26.82 24.27 24.71
CA SER A 811 25.94 24.99 23.77
C SER A 811 25.17 23.98 22.89
N ALA A 812 24.02 24.41 22.35
CA ALA A 812 23.23 23.56 21.44
C ALA A 812 24.05 23.08 20.23
N ARG A 813 24.94 23.95 19.70
CA ARG A 813 25.83 23.61 18.59
C ARG A 813 26.92 22.61 19.00
N GLU A 814 27.46 22.71 20.20
CA GLU A 814 28.44 21.73 20.73
C GLU A 814 27.79 20.38 20.92
N LEU A 815 26.54 20.32 21.43
CA LEU A 815 25.79 19.09 21.55
C LEU A 815 25.45 18.48 20.18
N GLU A 816 25.04 19.31 19.20
CA GLU A 816 24.79 18.87 17.84
C GLU A 816 26.03 18.19 17.22
N ILE A 817 27.19 18.84 17.34
CA ILE A 817 28.45 18.28 16.85
C ILE A 817 28.80 16.98 17.59
N ALA A 818 28.56 16.92 18.90
CA ALA A 818 28.84 15.74 19.70
C ALA A 818 27.93 14.57 19.30
N VAL A 819 26.63 14.81 19.09
CA VAL A 819 25.66 13.83 18.61
C VAL A 819 26.03 13.34 17.20
N LYS A 820 26.33 14.24 16.27
CA LYS A 820 26.76 13.91 14.90
C LYS A 820 28.08 13.13 14.87
N ASN A 821 29.03 13.47 15.76
CA ASN A 821 30.32 12.77 15.87
C ASN A 821 30.19 11.37 16.48
N VAL A 822 29.28 11.19 17.43
CA VAL A 822 28.98 9.86 17.98
C VAL A 822 28.41 8.97 16.87
N ASN A 823 27.46 9.48 16.08
CA ASN A 823 26.92 8.74 14.95
C ASN A 823 28.01 8.40 13.91
N LYS A 824 28.94 9.35 13.59
CA LYS A 824 30.08 9.06 12.70
C LYS A 824 31.08 8.05 13.29
N ARG A 825 31.34 8.10 14.60
CA ARG A 825 32.24 7.16 15.26
C ARG A 825 31.64 5.76 15.40
N ALA A 826 30.35 5.67 15.72
CA ALA A 826 29.62 4.42 15.68
C ALA A 826 29.74 3.77 14.29
N LEU A 827 29.58 4.54 13.21
CA LEU A 827 29.81 4.10 11.84
C LEU A 827 31.26 3.70 11.53
N SER A 828 32.27 4.32 12.18
CA SER A 828 33.70 4.01 11.95
C SER A 828 34.18 2.76 12.70
N TYR A 829 33.55 2.39 13.81
CA TYR A 829 33.78 1.13 14.49
C TYR A 829 33.20 -0.07 13.74
N LEU A 830 32.15 0.18 12.94
CA LEU A 830 31.52 -0.82 12.06
C LEU A 830 32.35 -1.06 10.75
N LYS A 831 33.34 -0.22 10.44
CA LYS A 831 34.22 -0.36 9.28
C LYS A 831 35.58 -1.01 9.58
N LYS A 832 35.83 -1.42 10.81
CA LYS A 832 36.96 -2.20 11.24
C LYS A 832 36.53 -3.59 11.66
#